data_4f44c43764cdab4815e4015c76a98ccf
#
_entry.id   4f44c43764cdab4815e4015c76a98ccf
#
_cell.length_a   1.000
_cell.length_b   1.000
_cell.length_c   1.000
_cell.angle_alpha   90.00
_cell.angle_beta   90.00
_cell.angle_gamma   90.00
#
_symmetry.space_group_name_H-M   'P 1'
#
loop_
_entity.id
_entity.type
_entity.pdbx_description
1 polymer ?
#
loop_
_entity_poly.entity_id
_entity_poly.type
_entity_poly.pdbx_seq_one_letter_code
_entity_poly.pdbx_strand_id
1 'polypeptide(L)'
;MVKKRPIILFIGIGAALFSASCALTDFFQKNETLEQEPTPTVEFTETEREDLFCPAPEAAETIPEDPNAPTMIVGSFEYSNEFYPEDYAEEHAVGMFDMTGFILRDTEWVIPATSQVLGYCDLDEDSNSAEFQLLLPAHPNGTLNDVDQDGEEENGVQVYALEYAPNWTGGPFYAGDDEFWGWPGYLASITTDSENQDEVIGGKLIIWAPDANQSFPSGFGDDGLLFTSDDPVMDVPAGYSLIDLDQEPFEIIRKKTLEIVLIEPDDAAIKDFSDLSYTDAFDQMFEIVRKEYAFNGIEGKQPDWDTLYAKIQPEIEKAENTSNPYGFYLAMREFAFAFKDGHVSLDGGDWEGQWVGQNIYGAYGLAIRELDDGRVIIVYVQEDSPAEEAGIQVGAELISFKGKPIADVIAETEPYGPQSTDFGLRYEQTVFALRVPMDTFAEFEFVNPGKTTPQIEELQAIVEFESLYATYLGGEYDEYVLPIEYDILENDWVGYIKINSNSDDLNLGYRIFEKALKDFEEADVNGIIIDMRLDFGGTPYNLAGYLTDQEIPMGQLEYYNENTAQFEPEGDPTIYTPMTRTYDFPKTVLLVDQFCFSACELDAYALSQVEGMIVIGEFPTAGVEAETARGKFDLPEGISFGVPTGRFVLEDSSILLEGQGVQPDIDLDVTYESVLSDEDVVLEAALDEVFR
;
A
#
# COMPACT_ATOMS: atom_id res chain seq x y z
N MET A 1 -40.41 14.64 5.22
CA MET A 1 -40.24 13.19 5.09
C MET A 1 -39.87 12.94 3.62
N VAL A 2 -38.60 12.92 3.33
CA VAL A 2 -38.06 12.56 2.03
C VAL A 2 -37.30 11.25 2.29
N LYS A 3 -37.78 10.16 1.69
CA LYS A 3 -37.09 8.87 1.77
C LYS A 3 -35.74 9.00 1.05
N LYS A 4 -34.65 8.99 1.77
CA LYS A 4 -33.33 8.76 1.22
C LYS A 4 -33.28 7.29 0.76
N ARG A 5 -32.97 7.06 -0.51
CA ARG A 5 -32.62 5.74 -1.04
C ARG A 5 -31.13 5.56 -0.80
N PRO A 6 -30.66 4.41 -0.35
CA PRO A 6 -29.24 4.14 -0.26
C PRO A 6 -28.68 3.99 -1.68
N ILE A 7 -27.67 4.78 -2.01
CA ILE A 7 -26.75 4.51 -3.11
C ILE A 7 -25.62 3.74 -2.44
N ILE A 8 -25.46 2.48 -2.82
CA ILE A 8 -24.39 1.62 -2.32
C ILE A 8 -23.20 1.86 -3.26
N LEU A 9 -22.20 2.58 -2.80
CA LEU A 9 -20.88 2.66 -3.42
C LEU A 9 -19.91 1.92 -2.52
N PHE A 10 -19.14 1.00 -3.10
CA PHE A 10 -18.18 0.18 -2.39
C PHE A 10 -16.81 0.85 -2.44
N ILE A 11 -16.34 1.42 -1.36
CA ILE A 11 -14.93 1.78 -1.18
C ILE A 11 -14.54 1.41 0.26
N GLY A 12 -13.52 0.59 0.37
CA GLY A 12 -12.67 0.45 1.55
C GLY A 12 -13.15 -0.46 2.67
N ILE A 13 -13.03 -1.74 2.49
CA ILE A 13 -12.90 -2.68 3.61
C ILE A 13 -11.44 -3.15 3.57
N GLY A 14 -10.74 -2.82 4.61
CA GLY A 14 -9.33 -2.90 4.90
C GLY A 14 -8.37 -3.84 4.14
N ALA A 15 -7.10 -3.59 4.23
CA ALA A 15 -6.02 -4.18 3.44
C ALA A 15 -5.97 -5.73 3.37
N ALA A 16 -6.55 -6.44 4.33
CA ALA A 16 -6.85 -7.89 4.19
C ALA A 16 -8.00 -8.16 3.21
N LEU A 17 -8.77 -7.13 2.82
CA LEU A 17 -9.79 -7.14 1.78
C LEU A 17 -9.36 -6.33 0.55
N PHE A 18 -8.25 -5.59 0.59
CA PHE A 18 -7.81 -4.76 -0.55
C PHE A 18 -7.37 -5.62 -1.73
N SER A 19 -6.73 -6.75 -1.50
CA SER A 19 -6.48 -7.73 -2.58
C SER A 19 -7.72 -8.51 -3.02
N ALA A 20 -8.78 -8.51 -2.21
CA ALA A 20 -10.03 -9.20 -2.49
C ALA A 20 -11.20 -8.26 -2.79
N SER A 21 -11.04 -6.94 -2.52
CA SER A 21 -12.14 -5.97 -2.64
C SER A 21 -12.44 -5.59 -4.08
N CYS A 22 -11.44 -5.55 -4.97
CA CYS A 22 -11.69 -5.31 -6.40
C CYS A 22 -12.61 -6.40 -7.00
N ALA A 23 -12.36 -7.67 -6.70
CA ALA A 23 -13.20 -8.76 -7.20
C ALA A 23 -14.61 -8.76 -6.61
N LEU A 24 -14.77 -8.43 -5.33
CA LEU A 24 -16.09 -8.28 -4.71
C LEU A 24 -16.83 -7.05 -5.27
N THR A 25 -16.15 -5.95 -5.48
CA THR A 25 -16.73 -4.72 -6.02
C THR A 25 -17.18 -4.91 -7.47
N ASP A 26 -16.36 -5.51 -8.31
CA ASP A 26 -16.72 -5.81 -9.71
C ASP A 26 -17.83 -6.84 -9.83
N PHE A 27 -17.85 -7.86 -8.95
CA PHE A 27 -18.93 -8.85 -8.91
C PHE A 27 -20.27 -8.21 -8.55
N PHE A 28 -20.28 -7.24 -7.62
CA PHE A 28 -21.51 -6.54 -7.22
C PHE A 28 -21.95 -5.47 -8.24
N GLN A 29 -21.03 -4.76 -8.87
CA GLN A 29 -21.37 -3.78 -9.92
C GLN A 29 -21.96 -4.44 -11.17
N LYS A 30 -21.49 -5.62 -11.58
CA LYS A 30 -22.04 -6.34 -12.74
C LYS A 30 -23.48 -6.86 -12.55
N ASN A 31 -23.95 -7.01 -11.32
CA ASN A 31 -25.30 -7.53 -11.04
C ASN A 31 -26.37 -6.46 -10.81
N GLU A 32 -26.01 -5.18 -10.71
CA GLU A 32 -26.95 -4.04 -10.56
C GLU A 32 -27.25 -3.29 -11.87
N THR A 33 -27.45 -3.96 -12.99
CA THR A 33 -28.07 -3.31 -14.16
C THR A 33 -29.56 -3.12 -13.96
N LEU A 34 -29.95 -2.15 -13.15
CA LEU A 34 -31.29 -1.54 -13.15
C LEU A 34 -31.19 -0.13 -13.73
N GLU A 35 -31.97 0.06 -14.81
CA GLU A 35 -32.11 1.26 -15.64
C GLU A 35 -32.00 2.58 -14.84
N GLN A 36 -30.84 3.26 -14.98
CA GLN A 36 -30.73 4.69 -14.62
C GLN A 36 -31.16 5.54 -15.83
N GLU A 37 -32.06 6.49 -15.59
CA GLU A 37 -32.31 7.57 -16.57
C GLU A 37 -31.03 8.39 -16.74
N PRO A 38 -30.62 8.72 -17.97
CA PRO A 38 -29.35 9.40 -18.21
C PRO A 38 -29.37 10.82 -17.65
N THR A 39 -28.43 11.12 -16.79
CA THR A 39 -28.02 12.49 -16.45
C THR A 39 -27.55 13.16 -17.75
N PRO A 40 -27.89 14.43 -18.01
CA PRO A 40 -27.42 15.09 -19.22
C PRO A 40 -25.88 15.27 -19.17
N THR A 41 -25.20 14.38 -19.77
CA THR A 41 -23.78 14.51 -20.09
C THR A 41 -23.67 15.59 -21.17
N VAL A 42 -22.85 16.59 -20.93
CA VAL A 42 -22.42 17.50 -22.01
C VAL A 42 -21.46 16.68 -22.85
N GLU A 43 -21.93 16.08 -23.92
CA GLU A 43 -21.07 15.45 -24.93
C GLU A 43 -20.22 16.55 -25.58
N PHE A 44 -18.95 16.62 -25.22
CA PHE A 44 -17.96 17.24 -26.09
C PHE A 44 -17.74 16.29 -27.25
N THR A 45 -17.98 16.76 -28.47
CA THR A 45 -17.75 15.96 -29.67
C THR A 45 -16.24 15.77 -29.86
N GLU A 46 -15.82 14.60 -30.35
CA GLU A 46 -14.41 14.25 -30.66
C GLU A 46 -13.65 15.36 -31.41
N THR A 47 -14.35 16.16 -32.19
CA THR A 47 -13.80 17.31 -32.92
C THR A 47 -13.34 18.47 -32.03
N GLU A 48 -13.79 18.58 -30.78
CA GLU A 48 -13.39 19.65 -29.84
C GLU A 48 -12.16 19.29 -29.02
N ARG A 49 -11.79 18.00 -28.94
CA ARG A 49 -10.53 17.55 -28.29
C ARG A 49 -9.32 17.72 -29.22
N GLU A 50 -9.46 17.50 -30.53
CA GLU A 50 -8.36 17.65 -31.49
C GLU A 50 -7.82 19.10 -31.63
N ASP A 51 -8.65 20.12 -31.32
CA ASP A 51 -8.24 21.53 -31.44
C ASP A 51 -7.45 22.06 -30.21
N LEU A 52 -7.34 21.29 -29.13
CA LEU A 52 -6.58 21.66 -27.93
C LEU A 52 -5.12 21.16 -27.93
N PHE A 53 -4.81 20.23 -28.78
CA PHE A 53 -3.42 19.81 -28.99
C PHE A 53 -2.77 20.69 -30.07
N CYS A 54 -1.72 21.43 -29.71
CA CYS A 54 -0.81 21.95 -30.70
C CYS A 54 -0.31 20.78 -31.55
N PRO A 55 -0.48 20.78 -32.89
CA PRO A 55 0.04 19.72 -33.70
C PRO A 55 1.55 19.61 -33.46
N ALA A 56 2.02 18.40 -33.20
CA ALA A 56 3.44 18.15 -33.05
C ALA A 56 4.20 18.78 -34.20
N PRO A 57 5.19 19.64 -33.97
CA PRO A 57 5.97 20.20 -35.05
C PRO A 57 6.66 19.04 -35.77
N GLU A 58 6.49 18.95 -37.11
CA GLU A 58 7.26 17.99 -37.92
C GLU A 58 8.74 18.08 -37.51
N ALA A 59 9.27 16.96 -37.03
CA ALA A 59 10.64 16.87 -36.51
C ALA A 59 11.62 17.39 -37.55
N ALA A 60 12.15 18.58 -37.33
CA ALA A 60 13.22 19.10 -38.17
C ALA A 60 14.51 18.37 -37.75
N GLU A 61 15.03 17.52 -38.65
CA GLU A 61 16.26 16.74 -38.46
C GLU A 61 17.55 17.57 -38.29
N THR A 62 17.47 18.89 -38.18
CA THR A 62 18.65 19.73 -38.07
C THR A 62 19.11 19.91 -36.64
N ILE A 63 20.33 19.41 -36.41
CA ILE A 63 21.08 19.63 -35.15
C ILE A 63 21.14 21.15 -34.86
N PRO A 64 20.77 21.59 -33.64
CA PRO A 64 20.91 23.00 -33.26
C PRO A 64 22.38 23.42 -33.29
N GLU A 65 22.74 24.44 -34.09
CA GLU A 65 24.08 25.07 -34.05
C GLU A 65 24.20 26.00 -32.81
N ASP A 66 23.07 26.47 -32.27
CA ASP A 66 23.02 27.32 -31.11
C ASP A 66 22.88 26.44 -29.84
N PRO A 67 23.83 26.46 -28.90
CA PRO A 67 23.75 25.68 -27.66
C PRO A 67 22.52 26.05 -26.77
N ASN A 68 21.92 27.22 -26.99
CA ASN A 68 20.72 27.68 -26.28
C ASN A 68 19.44 27.47 -27.13
N ALA A 69 19.51 26.75 -28.23
CA ALA A 69 18.32 26.46 -29.03
C ALA A 69 17.30 25.66 -28.21
N PRO A 70 16.01 25.98 -28.33
CA PRO A 70 14.99 25.19 -27.65
C PRO A 70 15.07 23.72 -28.01
N THR A 71 15.23 22.86 -27.02
CA THR A 71 15.24 21.42 -27.15
C THR A 71 13.99 20.86 -26.49
N MET A 72 13.36 19.90 -27.15
CA MET A 72 12.14 19.27 -26.69
C MET A 72 12.40 17.80 -26.41
N ILE A 73 11.69 17.28 -25.43
CA ILE A 73 11.63 15.84 -25.16
C ILE A 73 10.25 15.36 -25.57
N VAL A 74 10.22 14.24 -26.28
CA VAL A 74 9.04 13.39 -26.45
C VAL A 74 9.35 12.10 -25.75
N GLY A 75 8.51 11.72 -24.81
CA GLY A 75 8.73 10.54 -24.00
C GLY A 75 7.47 9.73 -23.82
N SER A 76 7.68 8.51 -23.39
CA SER A 76 6.63 7.57 -22.99
C SER A 76 7.15 6.64 -21.91
N PHE A 77 6.23 6.02 -21.22
CA PHE A 77 6.49 4.87 -20.37
C PHE A 77 5.30 3.92 -20.39
N GLU A 78 5.58 2.68 -20.06
CA GLU A 78 4.60 1.64 -19.75
C GLU A 78 4.94 1.14 -18.34
N TYR A 79 3.94 0.78 -17.55
CA TYR A 79 4.13 0.24 -16.20
C TYR A 79 3.24 -0.99 -16.02
N SER A 80 3.67 -1.87 -15.15
CA SER A 80 2.90 -3.06 -14.78
C SER A 80 2.34 -2.96 -13.37
N ASN A 81 3.01 -2.21 -12.49
CA ASN A 81 2.62 -2.05 -11.10
C ASN A 81 1.85 -0.73 -10.91
N GLU A 82 0.52 -0.83 -10.93
CA GLU A 82 -0.42 0.30 -10.82
C GLU A 82 -0.26 1.08 -9.49
N PHE A 83 0.22 0.41 -8.44
CA PHE A 83 0.37 1.01 -7.12
C PHE A 83 1.16 2.33 -7.13
N TYR A 84 2.24 2.41 -7.89
CA TYR A 84 3.08 3.61 -7.91
C TYR A 84 2.46 4.78 -8.70
N PRO A 85 2.04 4.58 -9.96
CA PRO A 85 1.54 5.69 -10.76
C PRO A 85 0.06 6.04 -10.50
N GLU A 86 -0.75 5.12 -9.99
CA GLU A 86 -2.19 5.33 -9.85
C GLU A 86 -2.64 5.50 -8.41
N ASP A 87 -2.18 4.62 -7.50
CA ASP A 87 -2.63 4.65 -6.10
C ASP A 87 -1.84 5.65 -5.25
N TYR A 88 -0.53 5.80 -5.54
CA TYR A 88 0.37 6.62 -4.72
C TYR A 88 0.56 8.04 -5.26
N ALA A 89 0.51 8.23 -6.59
CA ALA A 89 0.81 9.49 -7.22
C ALA A 89 -0.40 10.43 -7.29
N GLU A 90 -0.35 11.56 -6.58
CA GLU A 90 -1.30 12.66 -6.76
C GLU A 90 -0.92 13.60 -7.89
N GLU A 91 0.36 13.70 -8.20
CA GLU A 91 0.92 14.50 -9.27
C GLU A 91 1.61 13.57 -10.27
N HIS A 92 1.33 13.73 -11.54
CA HIS A 92 1.99 12.97 -12.60
C HIS A 92 3.11 13.82 -13.20
N ALA A 93 4.06 14.22 -12.35
CA ALA A 93 5.14 15.12 -12.73
C ALA A 93 6.25 14.37 -13.46
N VAL A 94 6.80 15.00 -14.51
CA VAL A 94 8.03 14.55 -15.17
C VAL A 94 9.12 15.56 -14.88
N GLY A 95 10.18 15.10 -14.25
CA GLY A 95 11.29 15.90 -13.77
C GLY A 95 12.62 15.58 -14.43
N MET A 96 13.51 16.54 -14.38
CA MET A 96 14.90 16.43 -14.78
C MET A 96 15.76 16.43 -13.53
N PHE A 97 16.29 15.28 -13.14
CA PHE A 97 17.03 15.02 -11.92
C PHE A 97 18.52 15.28 -12.13
N ASP A 98 19.13 16.06 -11.25
CA ASP A 98 20.56 16.34 -11.26
C ASP A 98 21.33 15.14 -10.72
N MET A 99 22.15 14.53 -11.57
CA MET A 99 22.91 13.31 -11.29
C MET A 99 24.20 13.56 -10.49
N THR A 100 24.38 14.73 -9.91
CA THR A 100 25.63 15.06 -9.17
C THR A 100 25.89 14.07 -8.02
N GLY A 101 24.84 13.60 -7.32
CA GLY A 101 24.97 12.61 -6.27
C GLY A 101 25.57 11.30 -6.77
N PHE A 102 25.05 10.76 -7.89
CA PHE A 102 25.59 9.56 -8.55
C PHE A 102 27.06 9.74 -8.96
N ILE A 103 27.38 10.86 -9.60
CA ILE A 103 28.75 11.16 -10.06
C ILE A 103 29.71 11.18 -8.88
N LEU A 104 29.28 11.73 -7.75
CA LEU A 104 30.11 11.81 -6.53
C LEU A 104 30.03 10.56 -5.65
N ARG A 105 29.14 9.61 -5.95
CA ARG A 105 28.80 8.46 -5.11
C ARG A 105 28.52 8.88 -3.67
N ASP A 106 27.67 9.94 -3.55
CA ASP A 106 27.17 10.44 -2.28
C ASP A 106 26.00 9.56 -1.87
N THR A 107 26.13 8.85 -0.78
CA THR A 107 25.11 7.90 -0.30
C THR A 107 24.03 8.56 0.57
N GLU A 108 24.19 9.84 0.89
CA GLU A 108 23.15 10.61 1.58
C GLU A 108 22.18 11.22 0.53
N TRP A 109 21.25 10.39 0.06
CA TRP A 109 20.31 10.79 -0.99
C TRP A 109 19.25 11.76 -0.51
N VAL A 110 19.27 12.96 -1.05
CA VAL A 110 18.14 13.89 -1.09
C VAL A 110 18.00 14.34 -2.53
N ILE A 111 16.77 14.50 -3.02
CA ILE A 111 16.56 15.07 -4.35
C ILE A 111 17.33 16.39 -4.46
N PRO A 112 18.29 16.50 -5.37
CA PRO A 112 19.09 17.70 -5.48
C PRO A 112 18.20 18.92 -5.75
N ALA A 113 18.39 20.01 -4.99
CA ALA A 113 17.63 21.26 -5.14
C ALA A 113 17.74 21.90 -6.53
N THR A 114 18.66 21.42 -7.34
CA THR A 114 18.86 21.78 -8.75
C THR A 114 17.99 20.98 -9.72
N SER A 115 17.35 19.91 -9.27
CA SER A 115 16.38 19.16 -10.08
C SER A 115 15.15 19.99 -10.41
N GLN A 116 14.52 19.74 -11.56
CA GLN A 116 13.51 20.64 -12.11
C GLN A 116 12.33 19.85 -12.70
N VAL A 117 11.13 20.15 -12.26
CA VAL A 117 9.89 19.70 -12.93
C VAL A 117 9.84 20.35 -14.31
N LEU A 118 9.69 19.52 -15.35
CA LEU A 118 9.52 19.94 -16.73
C LEU A 118 8.05 20.15 -17.09
N GLY A 119 7.17 19.35 -16.50
CA GLY A 119 5.73 19.37 -16.72
C GLY A 119 5.08 18.12 -16.17
N TYR A 120 3.86 17.89 -16.61
CA TYR A 120 3.00 16.80 -16.17
C TYR A 120 2.57 15.96 -17.37
N CYS A 121 2.24 14.70 -17.15
CA CYS A 121 1.64 13.82 -18.13
C CYS A 121 0.25 13.35 -17.67
N ASP A 122 -0.59 12.95 -18.60
CA ASP A 122 -1.84 12.26 -18.29
C ASP A 122 -1.60 10.76 -18.44
N LEU A 123 -2.04 9.97 -17.48
CA LEU A 123 -1.99 8.50 -17.55
C LEU A 123 -3.13 7.99 -18.45
N ASP A 124 -2.85 6.96 -19.21
CA ASP A 124 -3.85 6.11 -19.85
C ASP A 124 -3.98 4.82 -19.04
N GLU A 125 -4.83 4.85 -18.03
CA GLU A 125 -5.09 3.73 -17.11
C GLU A 125 -5.64 2.48 -17.83
N ASP A 126 -6.29 2.64 -19.01
CA ASP A 126 -6.76 1.50 -19.81
C ASP A 126 -5.60 0.71 -20.45
N SER A 127 -4.43 1.33 -20.62
CA SER A 127 -3.24 0.72 -21.23
C SER A 127 -2.00 0.78 -20.35
N ASN A 128 -2.12 1.19 -19.09
CA ASN A 128 -1.04 1.34 -18.12
C ASN A 128 0.19 2.05 -18.73
N SER A 129 -0.03 3.24 -19.27
CA SER A 129 1.01 3.97 -20.00
C SER A 129 0.81 5.48 -19.99
N ALA A 130 1.84 6.21 -20.35
CA ALA A 130 1.73 7.64 -20.63
C ALA A 130 2.61 8.07 -21.80
N GLU A 131 2.18 9.13 -22.49
CA GLU A 131 3.00 9.86 -23.45
C GLU A 131 3.11 11.32 -23.03
N PHE A 132 4.28 11.93 -23.18
CA PHE A 132 4.48 13.33 -22.82
C PHE A 132 5.36 14.06 -23.85
N GLN A 133 5.16 15.39 -23.92
CA GLN A 133 5.94 16.29 -24.74
C GLN A 133 6.31 17.55 -23.96
N LEU A 134 7.58 17.71 -23.61
CA LEU A 134 8.06 18.73 -22.69
C LEU A 134 9.23 19.51 -23.28
N LEU A 135 9.37 20.79 -22.86
CA LEU A 135 10.51 21.64 -23.24
C LEU A 135 11.58 21.60 -22.17
N LEU A 136 12.84 21.38 -22.59
CA LEU A 136 13.98 21.57 -21.70
C LEU A 136 14.20 23.07 -21.41
N PRO A 137 14.67 23.42 -20.20
CA PRO A 137 15.06 24.78 -19.87
C PRO A 137 16.15 25.27 -20.81
N ALA A 138 16.14 26.54 -21.21
CA ALA A 138 17.20 27.10 -22.05
C ALA A 138 18.58 27.07 -21.37
N HIS A 139 18.58 27.20 -20.06
CA HIS A 139 19.73 27.02 -19.18
C HIS A 139 19.28 26.20 -17.98
N PRO A 140 19.68 24.91 -17.91
CA PRO A 140 19.33 24.10 -16.75
C PRO A 140 20.04 24.59 -15.48
N ASN A 141 19.40 24.41 -14.34
CA ASN A 141 20.08 24.51 -13.06
C ASN A 141 20.83 23.21 -12.80
N GLY A 142 22.01 23.27 -12.24
CA GLY A 142 22.79 22.07 -11.93
C GLY A 142 24.24 22.37 -11.71
N THR A 143 24.95 21.41 -11.16
CA THR A 143 26.40 21.49 -10.99
C THR A 143 27.08 21.04 -12.27
N LEU A 144 28.11 21.76 -12.68
CA LEU A 144 29.03 21.27 -13.71
C LEU A 144 29.98 20.29 -13.07
N ASN A 145 29.98 19.06 -13.53
CA ASN A 145 30.79 17.98 -13.02
C ASN A 145 31.85 17.59 -14.06
N ASP A 146 33.08 17.39 -13.59
CA ASP A 146 34.18 16.78 -14.32
C ASP A 146 33.94 15.28 -14.35
N VAL A 147 33.21 14.80 -15.38
CA VAL A 147 32.67 13.44 -15.41
C VAL A 147 33.62 12.43 -16.02
N ASP A 148 34.66 12.88 -16.74
CA ASP A 148 35.65 11.99 -17.36
C ASP A 148 36.93 11.81 -16.50
N GLN A 149 37.04 12.60 -15.43
CA GLN A 149 38.11 12.53 -14.43
C GLN A 149 39.52 12.46 -15.01
N ASP A 150 39.78 13.07 -16.18
CA ASP A 150 41.05 12.97 -16.86
C ASP A 150 42.16 13.85 -16.25
N GLY A 151 41.78 14.73 -15.33
CA GLY A 151 42.66 15.64 -14.60
C GLY A 151 43.06 16.89 -15.39
N GLU A 152 42.39 17.21 -16.48
CA GLU A 152 42.50 18.49 -17.17
C GLU A 152 41.54 19.53 -16.54
N GLU A 153 41.87 20.83 -16.67
CA GLU A 153 41.01 21.88 -16.09
C GLU A 153 39.88 22.26 -17.09
N GLU A 154 38.83 21.48 -17.10
CA GLU A 154 37.59 21.79 -17.81
C GLU A 154 36.50 22.32 -16.92
N ASN A 155 35.42 22.86 -17.50
CA ASN A 155 34.29 23.30 -16.70
C ASN A 155 33.36 22.13 -16.32
N GLY A 156 33.44 21.01 -17.06
CA GLY A 156 32.57 19.85 -16.94
C GLY A 156 31.20 20.05 -17.57
N VAL A 157 30.34 19.10 -17.39
CA VAL A 157 28.97 19.05 -17.90
C VAL A 157 27.95 18.93 -16.77
N GLN A 158 26.72 19.37 -17.02
CA GLN A 158 25.57 19.03 -16.17
C GLN A 158 24.96 17.75 -16.68
N VAL A 159 24.63 16.82 -15.80
CA VAL A 159 24.10 15.49 -16.13
C VAL A 159 22.75 15.28 -15.44
N TYR A 160 21.79 14.80 -16.17
CA TYR A 160 20.43 14.57 -15.68
C TYR A 160 19.87 13.24 -16.14
N ALA A 161 19.13 12.59 -15.25
CA ALA A 161 18.12 11.60 -15.61
C ALA A 161 16.76 12.29 -15.80
N LEU A 162 15.90 11.70 -16.59
CA LEU A 162 14.48 12.06 -16.67
C LEU A 162 13.70 11.04 -15.86
N GLU A 163 12.80 11.50 -14.98
CA GLU A 163 12.04 10.62 -14.11
C GLU A 163 10.58 11.06 -14.01
N TYR A 164 9.71 10.09 -13.84
CA TYR A 164 8.37 10.30 -13.36
C TYR A 164 8.47 10.42 -11.83
N ALA A 165 8.06 11.54 -11.31
CA ALA A 165 8.16 11.86 -9.90
C ALA A 165 6.76 12.16 -9.36
N PRO A 166 6.13 11.22 -8.66
CA PRO A 166 4.87 11.48 -8.00
C PRO A 166 5.05 12.57 -6.94
N ASN A 167 4.05 13.39 -6.76
CA ASN A 167 3.96 14.37 -5.66
C ASN A 167 5.12 15.38 -5.56
N TRP A 168 5.80 15.68 -6.66
CA TRP A 168 6.98 16.58 -6.69
C TRP A 168 6.71 17.97 -6.10
N THR A 169 5.53 18.54 -6.34
CA THR A 169 5.20 19.87 -5.89
C THR A 169 4.39 19.88 -4.59
N GLY A 170 4.23 18.75 -3.97
CA GLY A 170 3.33 18.47 -2.83
C GLY A 170 3.52 19.32 -1.58
N GLY A 171 4.47 20.24 -1.53
CA GLY A 171 4.61 21.21 -0.46
C GLY A 171 5.67 20.83 0.59
N PRO A 172 5.54 21.32 1.84
CA PRO A 172 6.64 21.25 2.81
C PRO A 172 6.96 19.85 3.35
N PHE A 173 6.16 18.85 3.03
CA PHE A 173 6.31 17.47 3.50
C PHE A 173 6.77 16.51 2.41
N TYR A 174 6.97 17.02 1.23
CA TYR A 174 7.35 16.31 0.04
C TYR A 174 8.62 15.45 0.19
N ALA A 175 9.62 15.93 0.94
CA ALA A 175 10.88 15.22 1.11
C ALA A 175 10.78 13.84 1.81
N GLY A 176 9.63 13.52 2.43
CA GLY A 176 9.40 12.21 3.02
C GLY A 176 8.99 11.15 2.00
N ASP A 177 8.42 11.56 0.87
CA ASP A 177 7.88 10.62 -0.11
C ASP A 177 8.98 9.97 -0.96
N ASP A 178 10.02 10.72 -1.30
CA ASP A 178 11.06 10.20 -2.18
C ASP A 178 12.14 9.38 -1.47
N GLU A 179 12.36 9.63 -0.19
CA GLU A 179 13.22 8.79 0.64
C GLU A 179 12.67 7.37 0.76
N PHE A 180 11.37 7.19 0.57
CA PHE A 180 10.70 5.89 0.69
C PHE A 180 10.91 4.99 -0.54
N TRP A 181 11.07 5.58 -1.72
CA TRP A 181 11.13 4.84 -3.00
C TRP A 181 12.54 4.63 -3.51
N GLY A 182 13.50 5.19 -2.82
CA GLY A 182 14.89 5.13 -3.25
C GLY A 182 15.17 6.02 -4.45
N TRP A 183 16.37 5.92 -4.94
CA TRP A 183 16.91 6.65 -6.07
C TRP A 183 17.48 5.64 -7.09
N PRO A 184 17.17 5.75 -8.37
CA PRO A 184 16.26 6.69 -9.04
C PRO A 184 14.79 6.41 -8.72
N GLY A 185 13.91 7.35 -9.08
CA GLY A 185 12.47 7.16 -8.96
C GLY A 185 11.97 5.94 -9.74
N TYR A 186 10.76 5.48 -9.40
CA TYR A 186 10.15 4.26 -9.96
C TYR A 186 10.25 4.15 -11.49
N LEU A 187 9.98 5.23 -12.24
CA LEU A 187 10.09 5.26 -13.69
C LEU A 187 11.15 6.26 -14.09
N ALA A 188 12.29 5.79 -14.57
CA ALA A 188 13.44 6.63 -14.91
C ALA A 188 13.97 6.38 -16.33
N SER A 189 14.70 7.37 -16.88
CA SER A 189 15.39 7.22 -18.18
C SER A 189 16.67 6.41 -18.10
N ILE A 190 17.10 6.05 -16.90
CA ILE A 190 18.29 5.25 -16.62
C ILE A 190 17.90 3.92 -15.99
N THR A 191 18.83 2.98 -16.05
CA THR A 191 18.75 1.71 -15.32
C THR A 191 19.90 1.66 -14.33
N THR A 192 19.61 1.33 -13.07
CA THR A 192 20.61 1.12 -12.04
C THR A 192 20.77 -0.36 -11.71
N ASP A 193 21.86 -0.70 -11.04
CA ASP A 193 22.07 -2.06 -10.53
C ASP A 193 21.07 -2.36 -9.43
N SER A 194 20.36 -3.49 -9.51
CA SER A 194 19.31 -3.85 -8.57
C SER A 194 19.81 -4.10 -7.13
N GLU A 195 21.11 -4.34 -6.96
CA GLU A 195 21.73 -4.59 -5.67
C GLU A 195 22.60 -3.43 -5.16
N ASN A 196 22.93 -2.51 -6.07
CA ASN A 196 23.61 -1.26 -5.77
C ASN A 196 23.00 -0.14 -6.61
N GLN A 197 21.88 0.36 -6.17
CA GLN A 197 21.11 1.40 -6.88
C GLN A 197 21.89 2.71 -7.08
N ASP A 198 23.01 2.88 -6.40
CA ASP A 198 23.95 3.99 -6.59
C ASP A 198 24.76 3.88 -7.90
N GLU A 199 24.70 2.78 -8.62
CA GLU A 199 25.47 2.57 -9.84
C GLU A 199 24.55 2.48 -11.09
N VAL A 200 24.76 3.41 -12.02
CA VAL A 200 24.04 3.45 -13.31
C VAL A 200 24.65 2.41 -14.24
N ILE A 201 23.82 1.51 -14.76
CA ILE A 201 24.25 0.42 -15.66
C ILE A 201 23.71 0.51 -17.08
N GLY A 202 22.81 1.45 -17.39
CA GLY A 202 22.22 1.59 -18.71
C GLY A 202 21.22 2.73 -18.83
N GLY A 203 20.45 2.73 -19.92
CA GLY A 203 19.43 3.72 -20.22
C GLY A 203 19.97 4.98 -20.88
N LYS A 204 19.37 6.15 -20.61
CA LYS A 204 19.71 7.39 -21.28
C LYS A 204 19.86 8.56 -20.33
N LEU A 205 20.97 9.30 -20.49
CA LEU A 205 21.23 10.52 -19.74
C LEU A 205 21.08 11.76 -20.63
N ILE A 206 20.53 12.82 -20.07
CA ILE A 206 20.50 14.16 -20.67
C ILE A 206 21.73 14.89 -20.15
N ILE A 207 22.57 15.41 -21.04
CA ILE A 207 23.69 16.26 -20.67
C ILE A 207 23.54 17.65 -21.25
N TRP A 208 24.06 18.64 -20.54
CA TRP A 208 24.22 20.00 -21.04
C TRP A 208 25.66 20.46 -20.87
N ALA A 209 26.31 20.76 -21.98
CA ALA A 209 27.68 21.28 -22.05
C ALA A 209 27.70 22.78 -22.28
N PRO A 210 28.45 23.58 -21.48
CA PRO A 210 28.51 25.03 -21.64
C PRO A 210 29.22 25.47 -22.93
N ASP A 211 30.14 24.68 -23.42
CA ASP A 211 30.89 24.90 -24.64
C ASP A 211 31.32 23.55 -25.29
N ALA A 212 32.08 23.60 -26.37
CA ALA A 212 32.47 22.40 -27.12
C ALA A 212 33.86 21.84 -26.71
N ASN A 213 34.35 22.22 -25.52
CA ASN A 213 35.61 21.70 -24.99
C ASN A 213 35.37 20.78 -23.79
N GLN A 214 34.21 20.15 -23.76
CA GLN A 214 33.83 19.25 -22.69
C GLN A 214 33.87 17.82 -23.17
N SER A 215 34.10 16.90 -22.29
CA SER A 215 34.12 15.45 -22.54
C SER A 215 33.10 14.70 -21.68
N PHE A 216 32.83 13.45 -22.03
CA PHE A 216 31.94 12.54 -21.34
C PHE A 216 32.44 11.11 -21.53
N PRO A 217 32.19 10.19 -20.58
CA PRO A 217 32.46 8.76 -20.78
C PRO A 217 31.84 8.23 -22.08
N SER A 218 32.57 7.40 -22.79
CA SER A 218 32.09 6.74 -24.01
C SER A 218 31.82 5.25 -23.84
N GLY A 219 31.89 4.78 -22.60
CA GLY A 219 31.64 3.40 -22.18
C GLY A 219 31.96 3.25 -20.71
N PHE A 220 31.51 2.17 -20.13
CA PHE A 220 31.94 1.74 -18.80
C PHE A 220 33.42 1.30 -18.87
N GLY A 221 34.22 1.69 -17.92
CA GLY A 221 35.64 1.32 -17.84
C GLY A 221 35.90 -0.17 -17.64
N ASP A 222 37.14 -0.51 -17.30
CA ASP A 222 37.51 -1.92 -17.00
C ASP A 222 36.83 -2.43 -15.72
N ASP A 223 36.42 -1.53 -14.80
CA ASP A 223 35.73 -1.84 -13.56
C ASP A 223 34.19 -2.00 -13.75
N GLY A 224 33.66 -1.62 -14.90
CA GLY A 224 32.24 -1.73 -15.22
C GLY A 224 31.34 -0.66 -14.57
N LEU A 225 31.96 0.35 -13.92
CA LEU A 225 31.25 1.47 -13.31
C LEU A 225 31.27 2.69 -14.22
N LEU A 226 30.31 3.58 -14.08
CA LEU A 226 30.25 4.85 -14.80
C LEU A 226 30.86 5.98 -13.94
N PHE A 227 31.43 7.00 -14.57
CA PHE A 227 32.07 8.16 -13.94
C PHE A 227 33.29 7.76 -13.09
N THR A 228 34.12 6.85 -13.59
CA THR A 228 35.40 6.49 -12.99
C THR A 228 36.57 6.89 -13.89
N SER A 229 37.79 6.95 -13.32
CA SER A 229 38.98 7.42 -14.02
C SER A 229 39.50 6.51 -15.11
N ASP A 230 38.97 5.30 -15.26
CA ASP A 230 39.32 4.35 -16.32
C ASP A 230 38.29 4.30 -17.47
N ASP A 231 37.24 5.12 -17.37
CA ASP A 231 36.27 5.26 -18.45
C ASP A 231 36.92 5.78 -19.72
N PRO A 232 36.64 5.18 -20.89
CA PRO A 232 37.02 5.77 -22.16
C PRO A 232 36.17 7.04 -22.40
N VAL A 233 36.78 8.09 -22.95
CA VAL A 233 36.16 9.41 -23.11
C VAL A 233 35.83 9.75 -24.56
N MET A 234 34.88 10.66 -24.75
CA MET A 234 34.49 11.24 -26.04
C MET A 234 34.18 12.73 -25.90
N ASP A 235 34.52 13.52 -26.93
CA ASP A 235 34.18 14.95 -26.98
C ASP A 235 32.65 15.14 -27.05
N VAL A 236 32.11 16.10 -26.28
CA VAL A 236 30.69 16.46 -26.35
C VAL A 236 30.50 17.88 -26.88
N PRO A 237 29.52 18.11 -27.77
CA PRO A 237 29.26 19.44 -28.31
C PRO A 237 28.46 20.30 -27.33
N ALA A 238 28.65 21.64 -27.41
CA ALA A 238 27.92 22.59 -26.55
C ALA A 238 26.40 22.48 -26.68
N GLY A 239 25.68 22.69 -25.56
CA GLY A 239 24.23 22.56 -25.42
C GLY A 239 23.79 21.16 -25.05
N TYR A 240 22.49 20.87 -25.23
CA TYR A 240 21.92 19.57 -24.90
C TYR A 240 22.33 18.45 -25.83
N SER A 241 22.63 17.31 -25.26
CA SER A 241 22.75 16.02 -25.92
C SER A 241 22.11 14.94 -25.09
N LEU A 242 21.63 13.88 -25.73
CA LEU A 242 21.20 12.65 -25.10
C LEU A 242 22.31 11.62 -25.26
N ILE A 243 22.72 10.98 -24.21
CA ILE A 243 23.70 9.90 -24.19
C ILE A 243 22.95 8.58 -24.04
N ASP A 244 23.08 7.70 -24.99
CA ASP A 244 22.54 6.34 -24.96
C ASP A 244 23.62 5.41 -24.41
N LEU A 245 23.41 4.95 -23.16
CA LEU A 245 24.36 4.09 -22.44
C LEU A 245 24.23 2.61 -22.84
N ASP A 246 23.14 2.25 -23.54
CA ASP A 246 22.89 0.88 -24.00
C ASP A 246 23.68 0.53 -25.28
N GLN A 247 24.40 1.51 -25.84
CA GLN A 247 25.26 1.33 -27.02
C GLN A 247 26.74 1.25 -26.60
N GLU A 248 27.55 0.45 -27.31
CA GLU A 248 28.99 0.36 -27.06
C GLU A 248 29.79 0.64 -28.37
N PRO A 249 30.54 1.75 -28.45
CA PRO A 249 30.63 2.85 -27.48
C PRO A 249 29.31 3.61 -27.33
N PHE A 250 29.15 4.37 -26.26
CA PHE A 250 27.95 5.20 -26.01
C PHE A 250 27.65 6.10 -27.20
N GLU A 251 26.38 6.27 -27.53
CA GLU A 251 25.95 7.10 -28.67
C GLU A 251 25.53 8.50 -28.18
N ILE A 252 26.10 9.54 -28.85
CA ILE A 252 25.65 10.93 -28.65
C ILE A 252 24.54 11.25 -29.65
N ILE A 253 23.33 11.50 -29.13
CA ILE A 253 22.17 11.86 -29.95
C ILE A 253 21.91 13.36 -29.81
N ARG A 254 21.92 14.05 -30.97
CA ARG A 254 21.64 15.49 -31.02
C ARG A 254 20.54 15.79 -32.02
N LYS A 255 19.37 16.08 -31.49
CA LYS A 255 18.18 16.46 -32.24
C LYS A 255 17.48 17.64 -31.55
N LYS A 256 16.62 18.33 -32.27
CA LYS A 256 15.70 19.32 -31.69
C LYS A 256 14.67 18.68 -30.76
N THR A 257 14.31 17.47 -31.07
CA THR A 257 13.43 16.62 -30.31
C THR A 257 14.20 15.37 -29.89
N LEU A 258 14.36 15.14 -28.62
CA LEU A 258 14.97 13.96 -28.02
C LEU A 258 13.87 12.98 -27.66
N GLU A 259 14.08 11.72 -27.99
CA GLU A 259 13.12 10.64 -27.70
C GLU A 259 13.64 9.83 -26.50
N ILE A 260 12.83 9.74 -25.44
CA ILE A 260 13.20 9.07 -24.19
C ILE A 260 12.04 8.16 -23.77
N VAL A 261 12.36 6.95 -23.33
CA VAL A 261 11.43 6.05 -22.66
C VAL A 261 11.86 5.98 -21.22
N LEU A 262 10.92 6.13 -20.28
CA LEU A 262 11.16 5.82 -18.89
C LEU A 262 10.94 4.33 -18.69
N ILE A 263 11.75 3.72 -17.86
CA ILE A 263 11.86 2.27 -17.69
C ILE A 263 11.38 1.92 -16.27
N GLU A 264 10.45 0.99 -16.18
CA GLU A 264 10.06 0.38 -14.92
C GLU A 264 11.16 -0.59 -14.45
N PRO A 265 11.64 -0.50 -13.20
CA PRO A 265 12.68 -1.40 -12.71
C PRO A 265 12.16 -2.84 -12.57
N ASP A 266 12.99 -3.80 -12.94
CA ASP A 266 12.63 -5.23 -12.96
C ASP A 266 12.21 -5.77 -11.57
N ASP A 267 12.70 -5.20 -10.50
CA ASP A 267 12.41 -5.61 -9.13
C ASP A 267 11.06 -5.08 -8.63
N ALA A 268 10.60 -3.94 -9.14
CA ALA A 268 9.32 -3.35 -8.82
C ALA A 268 8.19 -3.80 -9.76
N ALA A 269 8.54 -4.23 -10.98
CA ALA A 269 7.60 -4.70 -11.98
C ALA A 269 6.85 -5.97 -11.54
N ILE A 270 5.57 -6.04 -11.89
CA ILE A 270 4.79 -7.29 -11.72
C ILE A 270 5.39 -8.38 -12.63
N LYS A 271 5.62 -9.54 -12.05
CA LYS A 271 6.14 -10.70 -12.78
C LYS A 271 4.99 -11.42 -13.49
N ASP A 272 4.82 -11.14 -14.78
CA ASP A 272 3.71 -11.67 -15.60
C ASP A 272 3.99 -13.10 -16.09
N PHE A 273 3.25 -14.05 -15.54
CA PHE A 273 3.22 -15.46 -15.94
C PHE A 273 1.87 -15.87 -16.53
N SER A 274 1.00 -14.92 -16.86
CA SER A 274 -0.38 -15.14 -17.29
C SER A 274 -0.50 -15.98 -18.56
N ASP A 275 0.47 -15.90 -19.47
CA ASP A 275 0.53 -16.63 -20.73
C ASP A 275 1.11 -18.07 -20.59
N LEU A 276 1.60 -18.46 -19.41
CA LEU A 276 2.20 -19.77 -19.18
C LEU A 276 1.13 -20.85 -18.93
N SER A 277 1.55 -22.12 -18.92
CA SER A 277 0.72 -23.18 -18.36
C SER A 277 0.59 -23.02 -16.84
N TYR A 278 -0.46 -23.57 -16.22
CA TYR A 278 -0.64 -23.46 -14.77
C TYR A 278 0.58 -24.00 -13.99
N THR A 279 1.12 -25.13 -14.46
CA THR A 279 2.29 -25.76 -13.85
C THR A 279 3.53 -24.89 -14.00
N ASP A 280 3.80 -24.37 -15.21
CA ASP A 280 4.99 -23.57 -15.45
C ASP A 280 4.91 -22.21 -14.72
N ALA A 281 3.73 -21.58 -14.65
CA ALA A 281 3.48 -20.35 -13.92
C ALA A 281 3.70 -20.54 -12.42
N PHE A 282 3.10 -21.57 -11.83
CA PHE A 282 3.29 -21.88 -10.43
C PHE A 282 4.75 -22.22 -10.09
N ASP A 283 5.43 -23.03 -10.92
CA ASP A 283 6.81 -23.44 -10.65
C ASP A 283 7.75 -22.22 -10.68
N GLN A 284 7.59 -21.30 -11.62
CA GLN A 284 8.41 -20.09 -11.69
C GLN A 284 8.13 -19.16 -10.50
N MET A 285 6.86 -18.86 -10.22
CA MET A 285 6.48 -18.06 -9.07
C MET A 285 7.00 -18.69 -7.77
N PHE A 286 6.81 -19.99 -7.57
CA PHE A 286 7.24 -20.70 -6.37
C PHE A 286 8.74 -20.59 -6.13
N GLU A 287 9.57 -20.71 -7.18
CA GLU A 287 11.04 -20.59 -7.06
C GLU A 287 11.49 -19.18 -6.66
N ILE A 288 10.73 -18.14 -7.01
CA ILE A 288 10.96 -16.76 -6.58
C ILE A 288 10.50 -16.61 -5.13
N VAL A 289 9.23 -16.90 -4.85
CA VAL A 289 8.62 -16.74 -3.52
C VAL A 289 9.41 -17.46 -2.43
N ARG A 290 9.88 -18.69 -2.67
CA ARG A 290 10.67 -19.45 -1.68
C ARG A 290 12.00 -18.82 -1.34
N LYS A 291 12.54 -17.91 -2.17
CA LYS A 291 13.77 -17.17 -1.89
C LYS A 291 13.46 -15.82 -1.25
N GLU A 292 12.54 -15.08 -1.86
CA GLU A 292 12.32 -13.66 -1.60
C GLU A 292 11.29 -13.38 -0.51
N TYR A 293 10.48 -14.35 -0.09
CA TYR A 293 9.50 -14.13 0.99
C TYR A 293 10.17 -13.54 2.23
N ALA A 294 9.73 -12.36 2.64
CA ALA A 294 10.34 -11.50 3.65
C ALA A 294 10.69 -12.22 4.96
N PHE A 295 9.86 -13.18 5.39
CA PHE A 295 10.03 -13.86 6.67
C PHE A 295 10.70 -15.24 6.55
N ASN A 296 11.45 -15.47 5.48
CA ASN A 296 12.34 -16.61 5.40
C ASN A 296 13.36 -16.57 6.54
N GLY A 297 13.56 -17.74 7.19
CA GLY A 297 14.44 -17.87 8.35
C GLY A 297 13.82 -17.42 9.68
N ILE A 298 12.60 -16.86 9.67
CA ILE A 298 11.90 -16.43 10.90
C ILE A 298 11.06 -17.59 11.44
N GLU A 299 11.29 -17.94 12.71
CA GLU A 299 10.60 -19.05 13.37
C GLU A 299 9.07 -18.82 13.43
N GLY A 300 8.31 -19.78 12.96
CA GLY A 300 6.85 -19.75 12.96
C GLY A 300 6.22 -19.02 11.77
N LYS A 301 7.02 -18.33 10.93
CA LYS A 301 6.56 -17.62 9.73
C LYS A 301 6.90 -18.38 8.45
N GLN A 302 8.14 -18.86 8.33
CA GLN A 302 8.58 -19.55 7.13
C GLN A 302 7.80 -20.85 6.91
N PRO A 303 7.17 -21.05 5.73
CA PRO A 303 6.58 -22.33 5.34
C PRO A 303 7.63 -23.45 5.22
N ASP A 304 7.22 -24.72 5.44
CA ASP A 304 8.04 -25.86 5.00
C ASP A 304 7.91 -26.00 3.46
N TRP A 305 8.82 -25.34 2.76
CA TRP A 305 8.79 -25.19 1.30
C TRP A 305 8.68 -26.52 0.55
N ASP A 306 9.43 -27.56 0.96
CA ASP A 306 9.41 -28.86 0.28
C ASP A 306 8.07 -29.58 0.50
N THR A 307 7.53 -29.52 1.71
CA THR A 307 6.22 -30.08 2.05
C THR A 307 5.13 -29.32 1.34
N LEU A 308 5.19 -27.99 1.31
CA LEU A 308 4.21 -27.13 0.64
C LEU A 308 4.18 -27.39 -0.87
N TYR A 309 5.32 -27.41 -1.53
CA TYR A 309 5.41 -27.74 -2.96
C TYR A 309 4.82 -29.12 -3.27
N ALA A 310 5.23 -30.14 -2.51
CA ALA A 310 4.72 -31.49 -2.69
C ALA A 310 3.21 -31.64 -2.47
N LYS A 311 2.59 -30.71 -1.73
CA LYS A 311 1.15 -30.65 -1.50
C LYS A 311 0.41 -29.94 -2.64
N ILE A 312 0.90 -28.79 -3.08
CA ILE A 312 0.18 -27.90 -4.00
C ILE A 312 0.38 -28.30 -5.47
N GLN A 313 1.62 -28.58 -5.88
CA GLN A 313 1.97 -28.85 -7.27
C GLN A 313 1.12 -29.97 -7.92
N PRO A 314 0.79 -31.12 -7.24
CA PRO A 314 -0.09 -32.12 -7.83
C PRO A 314 -1.54 -31.64 -8.08
N GLU A 315 -2.06 -30.71 -7.29
CA GLU A 315 -3.40 -30.14 -7.52
C GLU A 315 -3.36 -29.14 -8.68
N ILE A 316 -2.26 -28.37 -8.84
CA ILE A 316 -2.02 -27.53 -10.02
C ILE A 316 -1.96 -28.38 -11.29
N GLU A 317 -1.13 -29.46 -11.33
CA GLU A 317 -1.08 -30.38 -12.47
C GLU A 317 -2.44 -30.99 -12.79
N LYS A 318 -3.20 -31.35 -11.80
CA LYS A 318 -4.55 -31.91 -11.98
C LYS A 318 -5.50 -30.87 -12.57
N ALA A 319 -5.46 -29.62 -12.10
CA ALA A 319 -6.23 -28.50 -12.66
C ALA A 319 -5.89 -28.29 -14.12
N GLU A 320 -4.61 -28.24 -14.48
CA GLU A 320 -4.14 -28.11 -15.86
C GLU A 320 -4.60 -29.27 -16.74
N ASN A 321 -4.34 -30.53 -16.33
CA ASN A 321 -4.71 -31.73 -17.08
C ASN A 321 -6.23 -31.86 -17.32
N THR A 322 -7.05 -31.25 -16.49
CA THR A 322 -8.52 -31.26 -16.60
C THR A 322 -9.07 -29.94 -17.17
N SER A 323 -8.21 -28.98 -17.51
CA SER A 323 -8.60 -27.63 -17.94
C SER A 323 -9.64 -27.04 -16.99
N ASN A 324 -9.31 -26.99 -15.69
CA ASN A 324 -10.17 -26.56 -14.61
C ASN A 324 -9.60 -25.29 -13.92
N PRO A 325 -9.93 -24.09 -14.42
CA PRO A 325 -9.42 -22.84 -13.83
C PRO A 325 -9.83 -22.64 -12.37
N TYR A 326 -11.07 -22.99 -12.01
CA TYR A 326 -11.48 -22.93 -10.60
C TYR A 326 -10.67 -23.88 -9.70
N GLY A 327 -10.24 -25.02 -10.22
CA GLY A 327 -9.33 -25.92 -9.51
C GLY A 327 -7.93 -25.33 -9.34
N PHE A 328 -7.47 -24.53 -10.31
CA PHE A 328 -6.22 -23.77 -10.22
C PHE A 328 -6.32 -22.70 -9.12
N TYR A 329 -7.37 -21.87 -9.14
CA TYR A 329 -7.65 -20.91 -8.08
C TYR A 329 -7.68 -21.55 -6.69
N LEU A 330 -8.37 -22.68 -6.52
CA LEU A 330 -8.43 -23.35 -5.21
C LEU A 330 -7.05 -23.85 -4.73
N ALA A 331 -6.20 -24.31 -5.65
CA ALA A 331 -4.83 -24.70 -5.30
C ALA A 331 -3.97 -23.49 -4.92
N MET A 332 -4.12 -22.37 -5.63
CA MET A 332 -3.47 -21.09 -5.27
C MET A 332 -3.98 -20.57 -3.92
N ARG A 333 -5.28 -20.66 -3.65
CA ARG A 333 -5.83 -20.31 -2.34
C ARG A 333 -5.23 -21.18 -1.23
N GLU A 334 -5.11 -22.49 -1.43
CA GLU A 334 -4.46 -23.39 -0.48
C GLU A 334 -2.97 -23.07 -0.29
N PHE A 335 -2.31 -22.58 -1.34
CA PHE A 335 -0.93 -22.08 -1.26
C PHE A 335 -0.84 -20.82 -0.41
N ALA A 336 -1.68 -19.80 -0.66
CA ALA A 336 -1.73 -18.56 0.12
C ALA A 336 -1.95 -18.83 1.62
N PHE A 337 -2.86 -19.75 1.96
CA PHE A 337 -3.13 -20.11 3.37
C PHE A 337 -2.02 -20.90 4.08
N ALA A 338 -0.94 -21.23 3.40
CA ALA A 338 0.25 -21.80 4.04
C ALA A 338 1.11 -20.76 4.77
N PHE A 339 0.89 -19.48 4.49
CA PHE A 339 1.59 -18.38 5.11
C PHE A 339 0.84 -17.90 6.37
N LYS A 340 1.59 -17.58 7.40
CA LYS A 340 1.08 -16.85 8.58
C LYS A 340 1.40 -15.37 8.43
N ASP A 341 0.77 -14.73 7.43
CA ASP A 341 1.14 -13.39 7.00
C ASP A 341 -0.05 -12.73 6.31
N GLY A 342 -0.57 -11.67 6.91
CA GLY A 342 -1.75 -10.94 6.42
C GLY A 342 -1.48 -10.13 5.14
N HIS A 343 -0.23 -9.92 4.76
CA HIS A 343 0.12 -9.27 3.50
C HIS A 343 0.18 -10.25 2.31
N VAL A 344 0.13 -11.56 2.54
CA VAL A 344 0.02 -12.51 1.43
C VAL A 344 -1.36 -12.42 0.81
N SER A 345 -1.40 -12.02 -0.45
CA SER A 345 -2.62 -11.71 -1.18
C SER A 345 -2.88 -12.68 -2.32
N LEU A 346 -4.14 -12.90 -2.61
CA LEU A 346 -4.60 -13.67 -3.77
C LEU A 346 -5.88 -13.03 -4.30
N ASP A 347 -5.81 -12.43 -5.47
CA ASP A 347 -6.99 -12.05 -6.24
C ASP A 347 -7.30 -13.16 -7.26
N GLY A 348 -8.46 -13.74 -7.13
CA GLY A 348 -8.91 -14.82 -8.01
C GLY A 348 -9.87 -14.38 -9.09
N GLY A 349 -10.17 -13.08 -9.19
CA GLY A 349 -11.11 -12.53 -10.17
C GLY A 349 -12.46 -13.25 -10.17
N ASP A 350 -12.93 -13.68 -11.33
CA ASP A 350 -14.20 -14.40 -11.47
C ASP A 350 -14.26 -15.71 -10.64
N TRP A 351 -13.13 -16.35 -10.39
CA TRP A 351 -13.04 -17.61 -9.64
C TRP A 351 -13.19 -17.40 -8.13
N GLU A 352 -12.72 -16.29 -7.63
CA GLU A 352 -12.96 -15.87 -6.27
C GLU A 352 -14.44 -15.55 -6.05
N GLY A 353 -15.07 -14.82 -6.94
CA GLY A 353 -16.51 -14.59 -6.92
C GLY A 353 -17.31 -15.91 -6.90
N GLN A 354 -16.85 -16.91 -7.65
CA GLN A 354 -17.44 -18.27 -7.59
C GLN A 354 -17.26 -18.92 -6.22
N TRP A 355 -16.08 -18.81 -5.62
CA TRP A 355 -15.81 -19.35 -4.27
C TRP A 355 -16.68 -18.67 -3.22
N VAL A 356 -16.75 -17.34 -3.22
CA VAL A 356 -17.62 -16.52 -2.35
C VAL A 356 -19.07 -16.99 -2.45
N GLY A 357 -19.60 -17.10 -3.68
CA GLY A 357 -20.97 -17.55 -3.92
C GLY A 357 -21.27 -18.95 -3.38
N GLN A 358 -20.27 -19.84 -3.43
CA GLN A 358 -20.41 -21.24 -2.98
C GLN A 358 -20.19 -21.42 -1.48
N ASN A 359 -19.54 -20.48 -0.79
CA ASN A 359 -19.12 -20.70 0.59
C ASN A 359 -19.67 -19.67 1.58
N ILE A 360 -19.66 -18.37 1.27
CA ILE A 360 -19.88 -17.31 2.26
C ILE A 360 -20.92 -16.23 1.86
N TYR A 361 -21.57 -16.38 0.71
CA TYR A 361 -22.45 -15.35 0.16
C TYR A 361 -23.75 -15.15 0.95
N GLY A 362 -24.19 -16.18 1.67
CA GLY A 362 -25.40 -16.16 2.47
C GLY A 362 -25.11 -15.94 3.96
N ALA A 363 -26.03 -15.27 4.63
CA ALA A 363 -26.04 -15.09 6.08
C ALA A 363 -27.47 -15.02 6.62
N TYR A 364 -27.63 -14.78 7.90
CA TYR A 364 -28.92 -14.88 8.60
C TYR A 364 -29.38 -13.56 9.19
N GLY A 365 -28.63 -12.47 8.95
CA GLY A 365 -28.92 -11.12 9.47
C GLY A 365 -28.53 -10.96 10.93
N LEU A 366 -27.43 -11.57 11.36
CA LEU A 366 -26.89 -11.37 12.69
C LEU A 366 -25.37 -11.43 12.71
N ALA A 367 -24.74 -10.67 13.62
CA ALA A 367 -23.32 -10.71 13.90
C ALA A 367 -23.05 -11.22 15.31
N ILE A 368 -21.90 -11.87 15.50
CA ILE A 368 -21.48 -12.44 16.78
C ILE A 368 -20.13 -11.87 17.24
N ARG A 369 -19.92 -11.86 18.55
CA ARG A 369 -18.65 -11.52 19.19
C ARG A 369 -18.29 -12.59 20.20
N GLU A 370 -17.06 -13.08 20.20
CA GLU A 370 -16.54 -13.94 21.25
C GLU A 370 -16.02 -13.08 22.41
N LEU A 371 -16.37 -13.47 23.64
CA LEU A 371 -15.93 -12.79 24.88
C LEU A 371 -14.71 -13.51 25.45
N ASP A 372 -13.97 -12.84 26.32
CA ASP A 372 -12.82 -13.41 27.02
C ASP A 372 -13.16 -14.60 27.92
N ASP A 373 -14.42 -14.70 28.38
CA ASP A 373 -14.90 -15.86 29.14
C ASP A 373 -15.32 -17.05 28.27
N GLY A 374 -15.16 -16.94 26.93
CA GLY A 374 -15.44 -17.97 25.92
C GLY A 374 -16.90 -18.06 25.51
N ARG A 375 -17.80 -17.19 26.00
CA ARG A 375 -19.17 -17.09 25.48
C ARG A 375 -19.16 -16.36 24.13
N VAL A 376 -20.13 -16.70 23.31
CA VAL A 376 -20.34 -16.02 22.02
C VAL A 376 -21.68 -15.29 22.05
N ILE A 377 -21.65 -14.00 21.90
CA ILE A 377 -22.81 -13.11 22.03
C ILE A 377 -23.22 -12.55 20.67
N ILE A 378 -24.53 -12.51 20.42
CA ILE A 378 -25.09 -11.85 19.24
C ILE A 378 -25.12 -10.35 19.51
N VAL A 379 -24.30 -9.61 18.77
CA VAL A 379 -24.11 -8.16 18.95
C VAL A 379 -24.93 -7.31 17.97
N TYR A 380 -25.42 -7.94 16.90
CA TYR A 380 -26.23 -7.27 15.88
C TYR A 380 -27.33 -8.21 15.38
N VAL A 381 -28.51 -7.66 15.10
CA VAL A 381 -29.64 -8.33 14.43
C VAL A 381 -30.27 -7.35 13.45
N GLN A 382 -30.25 -7.68 12.17
CA GLN A 382 -30.79 -6.88 11.09
C GLN A 382 -32.33 -6.88 11.10
N GLU A 383 -32.95 -5.73 10.89
CA GLU A 383 -34.40 -5.60 10.73
C GLU A 383 -34.89 -6.38 9.49
N ASP A 384 -36.03 -7.03 9.60
CA ASP A 384 -36.65 -7.87 8.54
C ASP A 384 -35.79 -9.08 8.11
N SER A 385 -34.82 -9.52 8.94
CA SER A 385 -33.96 -10.68 8.68
C SER A 385 -34.51 -11.99 9.22
N PRO A 386 -34.02 -13.14 8.75
CA PRO A 386 -34.34 -14.46 9.33
C PRO A 386 -34.08 -14.55 10.83
N ALA A 387 -33.03 -13.90 11.33
CA ALA A 387 -32.71 -13.86 12.77
C ALA A 387 -33.78 -13.12 13.56
N GLU A 388 -34.24 -11.95 13.08
CA GLU A 388 -35.31 -11.18 13.74
C GLU A 388 -36.64 -11.93 13.71
N GLU A 389 -37.01 -12.53 12.56
CA GLU A 389 -38.24 -13.33 12.43
C GLU A 389 -38.26 -14.53 13.38
N ALA A 390 -37.13 -15.14 13.65
CA ALA A 390 -36.97 -16.21 14.64
C ALA A 390 -36.97 -15.72 16.10
N GLY A 391 -37.02 -14.41 16.32
CA GLY A 391 -37.03 -13.81 17.65
C GLY A 391 -35.71 -13.83 18.39
N ILE A 392 -34.61 -13.93 17.66
CA ILE A 392 -33.24 -13.73 18.18
C ILE A 392 -33.10 -12.26 18.56
N GLN A 393 -32.44 -11.98 19.67
CA GLN A 393 -32.25 -10.62 20.20
C GLN A 393 -30.77 -10.30 20.36
N VAL A 394 -30.40 -9.05 20.18
CA VAL A 394 -29.09 -8.54 20.59
C VAL A 394 -28.87 -8.86 22.07
N GLY A 395 -27.68 -9.32 22.42
CA GLY A 395 -27.33 -9.81 23.74
C GLY A 395 -27.67 -11.30 23.99
N ALA A 396 -28.22 -12.02 23.00
CA ALA A 396 -28.42 -13.45 23.13
C ALA A 396 -27.07 -14.18 23.10
N GLU A 397 -26.94 -15.23 23.93
CA GLU A 397 -25.80 -16.15 23.88
C GLU A 397 -26.08 -17.21 22.81
N LEU A 398 -25.20 -17.34 21.82
CA LEU A 398 -25.24 -18.39 20.80
C LEU A 398 -24.51 -19.64 21.34
N ILE A 399 -25.22 -20.76 21.44
CA ILE A 399 -24.72 -22.01 22.02
C ILE A 399 -24.17 -22.92 20.92
N SER A 400 -24.99 -23.15 19.88
CA SER A 400 -24.62 -24.04 18.78
C SER A 400 -25.16 -23.56 17.43
N PHE A 401 -24.44 -23.93 16.37
CA PHE A 401 -24.81 -23.71 14.99
C PHE A 401 -24.70 -25.03 14.20
N LYS A 402 -25.78 -25.41 13.47
CA LYS A 402 -25.86 -26.69 12.75
C LYS A 402 -25.60 -27.89 13.69
N GLY A 403 -26.01 -27.80 14.93
CA GLY A 403 -25.83 -28.86 15.93
C GLY A 403 -24.42 -29.05 16.47
N LYS A 404 -23.47 -28.14 16.12
CA LYS A 404 -22.11 -28.09 16.69
C LYS A 404 -21.99 -26.93 17.70
N PRO A 405 -21.25 -27.08 18.80
CA PRO A 405 -20.91 -25.96 19.67
C PRO A 405 -20.31 -24.80 18.87
N ILE A 406 -20.72 -23.57 19.15
CA ILE A 406 -20.29 -22.42 18.36
C ILE A 406 -18.77 -22.20 18.41
N ALA A 407 -18.13 -22.45 19.55
CA ALA A 407 -16.69 -22.34 19.70
C ALA A 407 -15.91 -23.30 18.75
N ASP A 408 -16.47 -24.52 18.54
CA ASP A 408 -15.91 -25.50 17.60
C ASP A 408 -16.14 -25.03 16.14
N VAL A 409 -17.30 -24.43 15.85
CA VAL A 409 -17.59 -23.87 14.52
C VAL A 409 -16.60 -22.77 14.18
N ILE A 410 -16.39 -21.82 15.10
CA ILE A 410 -15.43 -20.73 14.93
C ILE A 410 -14.03 -21.31 14.67
N ALA A 411 -13.57 -22.25 15.48
CA ALA A 411 -12.24 -22.84 15.33
C ALA A 411 -12.03 -23.63 14.02
N GLU A 412 -13.10 -24.14 13.42
CA GLU A 412 -13.06 -24.87 12.15
C GLU A 412 -13.32 -23.97 10.92
N THR A 413 -13.70 -22.71 11.15
CA THR A 413 -13.98 -21.76 10.07
C THR A 413 -12.67 -21.33 9.41
N GLU A 414 -12.63 -21.43 8.09
CA GLU A 414 -11.55 -20.86 7.30
C GLU A 414 -11.74 -19.33 7.23
N PRO A 415 -10.73 -18.52 7.59
CA PRO A 415 -10.81 -17.08 7.43
C PRO A 415 -10.88 -16.70 5.95
N TYR A 416 -11.18 -15.44 5.65
CA TYR A 416 -11.22 -14.98 4.26
C TYR A 416 -9.82 -14.95 3.63
N GLY A 417 -8.82 -14.45 4.35
CA GLY A 417 -7.42 -14.37 3.95
C GLY A 417 -6.46 -14.92 5.02
N PRO A 418 -5.17 -15.07 4.68
CA PRO A 418 -4.12 -15.40 5.64
C PRO A 418 -4.03 -14.38 6.78
N GLN A 419 -3.57 -14.80 7.95
CA GLN A 419 -3.49 -13.97 9.15
C GLN A 419 -2.13 -14.09 9.82
N SER A 420 -1.56 -12.96 10.24
CA SER A 420 -0.24 -12.90 10.89
C SER A 420 -0.25 -13.34 12.35
N THR A 421 -1.38 -13.16 13.04
CA THR A 421 -1.52 -13.38 14.48
C THR A 421 -2.64 -14.37 14.83
N ASP A 422 -2.53 -15.03 15.99
CA ASP A 422 -3.55 -15.97 16.44
C ASP A 422 -4.86 -15.24 16.82
N PHE A 423 -4.78 -14.01 17.34
CA PHE A 423 -5.97 -13.22 17.64
C PHE A 423 -6.67 -12.71 16.38
N GLY A 424 -5.92 -12.24 15.38
CA GLY A 424 -6.46 -11.87 14.06
C GLY A 424 -7.15 -13.04 13.40
N LEU A 425 -6.50 -14.22 13.39
CA LEU A 425 -7.11 -15.45 12.88
C LEU A 425 -8.42 -15.77 13.61
N ARG A 426 -8.43 -15.70 14.96
CA ARG A 426 -9.63 -16.01 15.74
C ARG A 426 -10.76 -15.03 15.50
N TYR A 427 -10.42 -13.75 15.32
CA TYR A 427 -11.40 -12.73 14.98
C TYR A 427 -12.04 -12.99 13.61
N GLU A 428 -11.24 -13.19 12.56
CA GLU A 428 -11.71 -13.54 11.22
C GLU A 428 -12.58 -14.81 11.23
N GLN A 429 -12.15 -15.85 11.92
CA GLN A 429 -12.95 -17.05 12.09
C GLN A 429 -14.32 -16.75 12.71
N THR A 430 -14.38 -15.83 13.67
CA THR A 430 -15.65 -15.44 14.31
C THR A 430 -16.56 -14.70 13.34
N VAL A 431 -16.01 -13.78 12.56
CA VAL A 431 -16.73 -13.00 11.53
C VAL A 431 -17.38 -13.93 10.50
N PHE A 432 -16.63 -14.92 10.01
CA PHE A 432 -17.09 -15.81 8.95
C PHE A 432 -17.80 -17.08 9.44
N ALA A 433 -17.87 -17.36 10.75
CA ALA A 433 -18.42 -18.59 11.32
C ALA A 433 -19.86 -18.89 10.90
N LEU A 434 -20.66 -17.87 10.65
CA LEU A 434 -22.08 -18.00 10.29
C LEU A 434 -22.35 -17.74 8.80
N ARG A 435 -21.29 -17.48 8.01
CA ARG A 435 -21.40 -17.32 6.56
C ARG A 435 -21.51 -18.67 5.88
N VAL A 436 -22.38 -18.76 4.89
CA VAL A 436 -22.75 -20.01 4.22
C VAL A 436 -23.17 -19.72 2.76
N PRO A 437 -23.31 -20.73 1.91
CA PRO A 437 -24.00 -20.56 0.62
C PRO A 437 -25.44 -20.04 0.82
N MET A 438 -25.90 -19.18 -0.09
CA MET A 438 -27.28 -18.69 -0.11
C MET A 438 -28.29 -19.88 -0.03
N ASP A 439 -29.46 -19.63 0.53
CA ASP A 439 -30.54 -20.61 0.73
C ASP A 439 -30.21 -21.80 1.67
N THR A 440 -29.07 -21.76 2.36
CA THR A 440 -28.70 -22.80 3.34
C THR A 440 -29.60 -22.72 4.58
N PHE A 441 -30.20 -23.86 4.94
CA PHE A 441 -30.91 -23.99 6.22
C PHE A 441 -29.95 -24.39 7.34
N ALA A 442 -30.05 -23.72 8.49
CA ALA A 442 -29.23 -24.01 9.66
C ALA A 442 -30.03 -23.89 10.94
N GLU A 443 -29.74 -24.81 11.85
CA GLU A 443 -30.27 -24.80 13.22
C GLU A 443 -29.41 -23.93 14.11
N PHE A 444 -30.03 -23.01 14.84
CA PHE A 444 -29.44 -22.13 15.83
C PHE A 444 -29.97 -22.50 17.20
N GLU A 445 -29.08 -22.78 18.16
CA GLU A 445 -29.41 -22.90 19.58
C GLU A 445 -28.89 -21.69 20.32
N PHE A 446 -29.76 -20.93 20.96
CA PHE A 446 -29.42 -19.67 21.61
C PHE A 446 -30.24 -19.40 22.86
N VAL A 447 -29.77 -18.51 23.74
CA VAL A 447 -30.45 -18.04 24.93
C VAL A 447 -30.62 -16.53 24.88
N ASN A 448 -31.83 -16.06 24.70
CA ASN A 448 -32.14 -14.62 24.70
C ASN A 448 -31.92 -13.97 26.09
N PRO A 449 -31.61 -12.66 26.15
CA PRO A 449 -31.43 -11.94 27.39
C PRO A 449 -32.57 -12.16 28.40
N GLY A 450 -32.19 -12.42 29.68
CA GLY A 450 -33.15 -12.67 30.75
C GLY A 450 -33.87 -14.03 30.72
N LYS A 451 -33.53 -14.91 29.77
CA LYS A 451 -33.96 -16.32 29.71
C LYS A 451 -32.88 -17.22 30.30
N THR A 452 -33.26 -18.45 30.62
CA THR A 452 -32.34 -19.49 31.12
C THR A 452 -32.47 -20.81 30.35
N THR A 453 -33.43 -20.87 29.44
CA THR A 453 -33.69 -22.07 28.63
C THR A 453 -33.33 -21.80 27.21
N PRO A 454 -32.46 -22.62 26.60
CA PRO A 454 -32.13 -22.49 25.18
C PRO A 454 -33.40 -22.64 24.31
N GLN A 455 -33.40 -21.89 23.23
CA GLN A 455 -34.34 -21.97 22.09
C GLN A 455 -33.60 -22.55 20.91
N ILE A 456 -34.30 -23.30 20.09
CA ILE A 456 -33.76 -23.88 18.86
C ILE A 456 -34.67 -23.46 17.72
N GLU A 457 -34.11 -22.80 16.72
CA GLU A 457 -34.83 -22.34 15.54
C GLU A 457 -34.03 -22.71 14.26
N GLU A 458 -34.72 -23.04 13.19
CA GLU A 458 -34.13 -23.30 11.89
C GLU A 458 -34.31 -22.07 10.99
N LEU A 459 -33.22 -21.44 10.57
CA LEU A 459 -33.20 -20.24 9.72
C LEU A 459 -32.74 -20.60 8.32
N GLN A 460 -33.24 -19.87 7.32
CA GLN A 460 -32.75 -19.94 5.95
C GLN A 460 -31.86 -18.70 5.65
N ALA A 461 -30.65 -18.97 5.15
CA ALA A 461 -29.73 -17.90 4.78
C ALA A 461 -30.25 -17.10 3.59
N ILE A 462 -30.08 -15.79 3.66
CA ILE A 462 -30.36 -14.83 2.60
C ILE A 462 -29.07 -14.15 2.18
N VAL A 463 -29.08 -13.44 1.04
CA VAL A 463 -27.99 -12.54 0.67
C VAL A 463 -28.12 -11.27 1.52
N GLU A 464 -27.17 -11.04 2.37
CA GLU A 464 -27.04 -9.81 3.17
C GLU A 464 -25.58 -9.61 3.60
N PHE A 465 -25.18 -8.36 3.73
CA PHE A 465 -23.83 -7.95 4.13
C PHE A 465 -23.85 -7.01 5.33
N GLU A 466 -25.01 -6.56 5.75
CA GLU A 466 -25.17 -5.65 6.89
C GLU A 466 -24.56 -6.24 8.19
N SER A 467 -24.72 -7.57 8.40
CA SER A 467 -24.10 -8.24 9.55
C SER A 467 -22.57 -8.27 9.46
N LEU A 468 -22.01 -8.31 8.26
CA LEU A 468 -20.56 -8.23 8.04
C LEU A 468 -20.06 -6.82 8.36
N TYR A 469 -20.71 -5.80 7.80
CA TYR A 469 -20.38 -4.40 8.08
C TYR A 469 -20.55 -4.04 9.57
N ALA A 470 -21.61 -4.53 10.20
CA ALA A 470 -21.81 -4.34 11.64
C ALA A 470 -20.67 -4.92 12.49
N THR A 471 -20.03 -5.99 12.01
CA THR A 471 -18.88 -6.59 12.70
C THR A 471 -17.60 -5.79 12.48
N TYR A 472 -17.30 -5.43 11.24
CA TYR A 472 -16.05 -4.74 10.89
C TYR A 472 -16.06 -3.25 11.23
N LEU A 473 -17.17 -2.56 10.97
CA LEU A 473 -17.24 -1.09 11.01
C LEU A 473 -18.02 -0.54 12.22
N GLY A 474 -18.51 -1.41 13.11
CA GLY A 474 -19.33 -0.97 14.24
C GLY A 474 -20.70 -0.40 13.88
N GLY A 475 -21.11 -0.50 12.60
CA GLY A 475 -22.47 -0.20 12.14
C GLY A 475 -22.60 0.83 11.03
N GLU A 476 -22.27 2.08 11.19
CA GLU A 476 -22.43 3.10 10.14
C GLU A 476 -21.08 3.46 9.52
N TYR A 477 -20.97 3.29 8.21
CA TYR A 477 -19.86 3.76 7.40
C TYR A 477 -20.29 5.03 6.65
N ASP A 478 -19.51 6.11 6.79
CA ASP A 478 -19.70 7.33 5.99
C ASP A 478 -18.60 7.39 4.93
N GLU A 479 -18.99 7.35 3.68
CA GLU A 479 -18.10 7.37 2.50
C GLU A 479 -17.31 8.68 2.36
N TYR A 480 -17.73 9.75 3.02
CA TYR A 480 -17.17 11.08 2.86
C TYR A 480 -16.57 11.60 4.17
N VAL A 481 -15.63 10.84 4.75
CA VAL A 481 -14.85 11.30 5.90
C VAL A 481 -13.51 11.89 5.44
N LEU A 482 -12.97 12.84 6.20
CA LEU A 482 -11.60 13.29 6.01
C LEU A 482 -10.63 12.21 6.50
N PRO A 483 -9.41 12.13 5.94
CA PRO A 483 -8.40 11.16 6.41
C PRO A 483 -8.12 11.32 7.90
N ILE A 484 -8.16 12.55 8.38
CA ILE A 484 -8.04 12.89 9.79
C ILE A 484 -9.19 13.81 10.18
N GLU A 485 -9.89 13.49 11.26
CA GLU A 485 -10.89 14.34 11.90
C GLU A 485 -10.49 14.67 13.33
N TYR A 486 -10.94 15.80 13.85
CA TYR A 486 -10.66 16.16 15.23
C TYR A 486 -11.77 16.98 15.87
N ASP A 487 -11.89 16.89 17.20
CA ASP A 487 -12.82 17.66 18.02
C ASP A 487 -12.22 17.93 19.41
N ILE A 488 -12.86 18.78 20.18
CA ILE A 488 -12.54 18.99 21.59
C ILE A 488 -13.71 18.47 22.42
N LEU A 489 -13.44 17.38 23.15
CA LEU A 489 -14.42 16.65 23.96
C LEU A 489 -14.50 17.19 25.39
N GLU A 490 -15.52 16.72 26.14
CA GLU A 490 -15.67 16.93 27.58
C GLU A 490 -15.67 18.41 28.01
N ASN A 491 -16.51 19.23 27.36
CA ASN A 491 -16.64 20.66 27.66
C ASN A 491 -15.31 21.43 27.50
N ASP A 492 -14.64 21.21 26.40
CA ASP A 492 -13.40 21.87 25.96
C ASP A 492 -12.13 21.45 26.76
N TRP A 493 -12.09 20.20 27.28
CA TRP A 493 -10.98 19.76 28.11
C TRP A 493 -10.05 18.73 27.49
N VAL A 494 -10.49 17.98 26.46
CA VAL A 494 -9.72 16.89 25.85
C VAL A 494 -9.71 17.05 24.34
N GLY A 495 -8.52 17.12 23.75
CA GLY A 495 -8.35 17.06 22.30
C GLY A 495 -8.53 15.62 21.82
N TYR A 496 -9.33 15.40 20.77
CA TYR A 496 -9.54 14.11 20.16
C TYR A 496 -9.22 14.20 18.67
N ILE A 497 -8.40 13.27 18.18
CA ILE A 497 -8.06 13.12 16.77
C ILE A 497 -8.41 11.69 16.38
N LYS A 498 -9.19 11.53 15.32
CA LYS A 498 -9.46 10.25 14.66
C LYS A 498 -8.68 10.21 13.35
N ILE A 499 -7.85 9.20 13.19
CA ILE A 499 -7.21 8.87 11.92
C ILE A 499 -8.10 7.82 11.26
N ASN A 500 -8.66 8.17 10.11
CA ASN A 500 -9.60 7.33 9.38
C ASN A 500 -8.92 6.56 8.24
N SER A 501 -7.80 7.09 7.71
CA SER A 501 -7.11 6.49 6.59
C SER A 501 -5.68 7.01 6.48
N ASN A 502 -4.76 6.13 6.14
CA ASN A 502 -3.41 6.43 5.69
C ASN A 502 -3.30 6.39 4.14
N SER A 503 -4.42 6.27 3.42
CA SER A 503 -4.48 6.15 1.96
C SER A 503 -5.02 7.40 1.27
N ASP A 504 -4.73 8.58 1.83
CA ASP A 504 -5.16 9.88 1.33
C ASP A 504 -3.96 10.82 1.12
N ASP A 505 -4.25 12.04 0.58
CA ASP A 505 -3.25 13.10 0.42
C ASP A 505 -2.47 13.36 1.72
N LEU A 506 -1.19 12.97 1.73
CA LEU A 506 -0.27 13.18 2.84
C LEU A 506 -0.27 14.63 3.32
N ASN A 507 -0.25 15.60 2.40
CA ASN A 507 -0.28 17.01 2.74
C ASN A 507 -1.55 17.43 3.47
N LEU A 508 -2.68 16.84 3.08
CA LEU A 508 -3.96 17.08 3.75
C LEU A 508 -3.92 16.50 5.16
N GLY A 509 -3.47 15.26 5.31
CA GLY A 509 -3.29 14.60 6.61
C GLY A 509 -2.43 15.43 7.56
N TYR A 510 -1.23 15.81 7.16
CA TYR A 510 -0.34 16.66 7.95
C TYR A 510 -0.95 18.00 8.34
N ARG A 511 -1.62 18.69 7.41
CA ARG A 511 -2.23 20.01 7.68
C ARG A 511 -3.37 19.91 8.68
N ILE A 512 -4.20 18.86 8.59
CA ILE A 512 -5.31 18.66 9.54
C ILE A 512 -4.74 18.31 10.91
N PHE A 513 -3.78 17.36 10.98
CA PHE A 513 -3.17 16.95 12.24
C PHE A 513 -2.48 18.12 12.95
N GLU A 514 -1.61 18.86 12.26
CA GLU A 514 -0.96 20.04 12.85
C GLU A 514 -1.97 21.11 13.26
N LYS A 515 -3.05 21.29 12.48
CA LYS A 515 -4.12 22.22 12.84
C LYS A 515 -4.84 21.79 14.12
N ALA A 516 -5.14 20.50 14.27
CA ALA A 516 -5.73 19.97 15.49
C ALA A 516 -4.87 20.27 16.71
N LEU A 517 -3.57 19.96 16.64
CA LEU A 517 -2.63 20.22 17.73
C LEU A 517 -2.54 21.72 18.10
N LYS A 518 -2.58 22.61 17.11
CA LYS A 518 -2.62 24.08 17.34
C LYS A 518 -3.90 24.51 18.06
N ASP A 519 -5.06 24.00 17.60
CA ASP A 519 -6.35 24.33 18.21
C ASP A 519 -6.41 23.82 19.65
N PHE A 520 -5.84 22.65 19.95
CA PHE A 520 -5.77 22.07 21.29
C PHE A 520 -4.83 22.84 22.22
N GLU A 521 -3.67 23.27 21.72
CA GLU A 521 -2.75 24.15 22.47
C GLU A 521 -3.42 25.48 22.79
N GLU A 522 -4.15 26.09 21.83
CA GLU A 522 -4.89 27.34 22.05
C GLU A 522 -6.04 27.19 23.04
N ALA A 523 -6.67 26.01 23.10
CA ALA A 523 -7.73 25.69 24.03
C ALA A 523 -7.23 25.32 25.44
N ASP A 524 -5.91 25.11 25.62
CA ASP A 524 -5.26 24.69 26.87
C ASP A 524 -5.88 23.38 27.41
N VAL A 525 -6.01 22.37 26.54
CA VAL A 525 -6.62 21.07 26.90
C VAL A 525 -5.77 20.30 27.93
N ASN A 526 -6.39 19.44 28.73
CA ASN A 526 -5.70 18.64 29.74
C ASN A 526 -4.89 17.47 29.15
N GLY A 527 -5.20 17.09 27.93
CA GLY A 527 -4.52 16.02 27.19
C GLY A 527 -5.17 15.78 25.85
N ILE A 528 -4.55 14.91 25.07
CA ILE A 528 -5.04 14.50 23.76
C ILE A 528 -5.23 12.99 23.67
N ILE A 529 -6.19 12.59 22.85
CA ILE A 529 -6.45 11.21 22.47
C ILE A 529 -6.29 11.12 20.95
N ILE A 530 -5.43 10.23 20.49
CA ILE A 530 -5.25 9.89 19.07
C ILE A 530 -5.86 8.51 18.87
N ASP A 531 -6.86 8.42 18.01
CA ASP A 531 -7.61 7.19 17.74
C ASP A 531 -7.26 6.66 16.34
N MET A 532 -6.54 5.54 16.32
CA MET A 532 -6.11 4.84 15.11
C MET A 532 -6.88 3.53 14.89
N ARG A 533 -7.96 3.30 15.62
CA ARG A 533 -8.79 2.12 15.42
C ARG A 533 -9.49 2.19 14.05
N LEU A 534 -9.66 1.04 13.39
CA LEU A 534 -10.25 0.93 12.05
C LEU A 534 -9.50 1.70 10.97
N ASP A 535 -8.20 1.92 11.14
CA ASP A 535 -7.33 2.45 10.11
C ASP A 535 -6.56 1.29 9.45
N PHE A 536 -6.82 1.05 8.19
CA PHE A 536 -6.34 -0.11 7.47
C PHE A 536 -4.99 0.09 6.77
N GLY A 537 -4.28 1.14 7.12
CA GLY A 537 -2.95 1.43 6.56
C GLY A 537 -2.98 2.21 5.25
N GLY A 538 -1.89 2.13 4.51
CA GLY A 538 -1.59 2.92 3.32
C GLY A 538 -0.15 3.45 3.36
N THR A 539 0.03 4.77 3.38
CA THR A 539 1.34 5.43 3.52
C THR A 539 1.50 6.01 4.93
N PRO A 540 2.59 5.71 5.66
CA PRO A 540 2.78 6.22 7.02
C PRO A 540 2.99 7.73 7.06
N TYR A 541 2.37 8.41 8.03
CA TYR A 541 2.41 9.87 8.17
C TYR A 541 3.55 10.41 9.03
N ASN A 542 4.29 9.60 9.78
CA ASN A 542 5.27 10.09 10.78
C ASN A 542 4.68 11.13 11.75
N LEU A 543 3.47 10.92 12.24
CA LEU A 543 2.77 11.87 13.12
C LEU A 543 3.45 12.05 14.48
N ALA A 544 4.20 11.05 14.93
CA ALA A 544 4.97 11.12 16.17
C ALA A 544 5.95 12.30 16.21
N GLY A 545 6.49 12.70 15.04
CA GLY A 545 7.41 13.82 14.93
C GLY A 545 6.82 15.17 15.41
N TYR A 546 5.50 15.30 15.50
CA TYR A 546 4.85 16.48 16.09
C TYR A 546 4.82 16.47 17.63
N LEU A 547 5.05 15.32 18.26
CA LEU A 547 4.86 15.12 19.70
C LEU A 547 6.16 14.78 20.44
N THR A 548 7.28 14.68 19.74
CA THR A 548 8.59 14.39 20.34
C THR A 548 9.67 15.34 19.81
N ASP A 549 10.74 15.51 20.57
CA ASP A 549 11.97 16.17 20.14
C ASP A 549 13.12 15.15 19.92
N GLN A 550 12.80 13.84 19.96
CA GLN A 550 13.74 12.76 19.77
C GLN A 550 13.49 12.07 18.42
N GLU A 551 14.56 11.58 17.81
CA GLU A 551 14.49 10.68 16.67
C GLU A 551 13.96 9.31 17.10
N ILE A 552 13.09 8.71 16.30
CA ILE A 552 12.49 7.40 16.55
C ILE A 552 13.01 6.41 15.51
N PRO A 553 13.88 5.44 15.90
CA PRO A 553 14.33 4.40 14.97
C PRO A 553 13.18 3.46 14.59
N MET A 554 12.94 3.31 13.29
CA MET A 554 11.91 2.43 12.74
C MET A 554 12.49 1.10 12.23
N GLY A 555 13.83 0.95 12.25
CA GLY A 555 14.52 -0.26 11.82
C GLY A 555 15.21 -0.10 10.47
N GLN A 556 15.81 -1.19 10.02
CA GLN A 556 16.50 -1.32 8.75
C GLN A 556 15.64 -2.15 7.80
N LEU A 557 15.34 -1.62 6.64
CA LEU A 557 14.69 -2.39 5.58
C LEU A 557 15.70 -3.39 4.99
N GLU A 558 15.30 -4.64 4.88
CA GLU A 558 16.11 -5.72 4.30
C GLU A 558 15.32 -6.41 3.18
N TYR A 559 16.01 -6.68 2.07
CA TYR A 559 15.54 -7.54 0.99
C TYR A 559 16.47 -8.72 0.75
N TYR A 560 15.97 -9.73 0.04
CA TYR A 560 16.77 -10.87 -0.38
C TYR A 560 17.74 -10.47 -1.49
N ASN A 561 19.04 -10.71 -1.27
CA ASN A 561 20.09 -10.49 -2.25
C ASN A 561 20.43 -11.82 -2.95
N GLU A 562 20.27 -11.90 -4.27
CA GLU A 562 20.51 -13.12 -5.04
C GLU A 562 21.97 -13.56 -5.07
N ASN A 563 22.93 -12.62 -5.03
CA ASN A 563 24.36 -12.93 -5.10
C ASN A 563 24.86 -13.58 -3.81
N THR A 564 24.37 -13.14 -2.66
CA THR A 564 24.77 -13.65 -1.35
C THR A 564 23.83 -14.75 -0.84
N ALA A 565 22.62 -14.84 -1.42
CA ALA A 565 21.52 -15.70 -0.99
C ALA A 565 21.10 -15.44 0.47
N GLN A 566 21.10 -14.16 0.88
CA GLN A 566 20.73 -13.72 2.23
C GLN A 566 19.89 -12.45 2.15
N PHE A 567 19.14 -12.14 3.21
CA PHE A 567 18.54 -10.83 3.39
C PHE A 567 19.62 -9.84 3.80
N GLU A 568 19.68 -8.71 3.12
CA GLU A 568 20.67 -7.66 3.32
C GLU A 568 19.98 -6.30 3.42
N PRO A 569 20.57 -5.33 4.13
CA PRO A 569 20.07 -3.98 4.19
C PRO A 569 19.97 -3.32 2.82
N GLU A 570 18.85 -2.63 2.56
CA GLU A 570 18.67 -1.73 1.44
C GLU A 570 18.47 -0.31 1.98
N GLY A 571 19.23 0.65 1.48
CA GLY A 571 19.22 2.03 1.96
C GLY A 571 19.73 2.20 3.40
N ASP A 572 19.54 3.39 3.94
CA ASP A 572 19.84 3.74 5.31
C ASP A 572 18.73 3.26 6.28
N PRO A 573 19.03 3.10 7.59
CA PRO A 573 17.98 2.80 8.56
C PRO A 573 16.89 3.86 8.59
N THR A 574 15.63 3.44 8.57
CA THR A 574 14.49 4.34 8.67
C THR A 574 14.42 5.00 10.04
N ILE A 575 14.39 6.32 10.08
CA ILE A 575 14.32 7.11 11.30
C ILE A 575 13.24 8.17 11.14
N TYR A 576 12.25 8.16 12.03
CA TYR A 576 11.28 9.25 12.08
C TYR A 576 11.86 10.42 12.86
N THR A 577 11.92 11.60 12.24
CA THR A 577 12.54 12.79 12.79
C THR A 577 11.49 13.75 13.37
N PRO A 578 11.86 14.53 14.41
CA PRO A 578 10.99 15.57 14.93
C PRO A 578 10.62 16.61 13.87
N MET A 579 9.36 17.02 13.85
CA MET A 579 8.91 18.12 13.00
C MET A 579 9.50 19.45 13.44
N THR A 580 9.53 20.42 12.54
CA THR A 580 10.07 21.77 12.83
C THR A 580 9.41 22.44 14.04
N ARG A 581 8.15 22.09 14.30
CA ARG A 581 7.42 22.49 15.50
C ARG A 581 6.85 21.27 16.19
N THR A 582 7.17 21.11 17.45
CA THR A 582 6.61 20.07 18.32
C THR A 582 5.61 20.67 19.31
N TYR A 583 4.71 19.83 19.78
CA TYR A 583 3.65 20.16 20.73
C TYR A 583 3.77 19.27 21.97
N ASP A 584 3.51 19.82 23.13
CA ASP A 584 3.57 19.12 24.40
C ASP A 584 2.21 19.22 25.11
N PHE A 585 1.66 18.09 25.51
CA PHE A 585 0.39 18.02 26.22
C PHE A 585 0.57 17.29 27.55
N PRO A 586 -0.19 17.67 28.61
CA PRO A 586 -0.05 17.07 29.93
C PRO A 586 -0.26 15.55 29.95
N LYS A 587 -1.08 15.05 29.04
CA LYS A 587 -1.39 13.62 28.82
C LYS A 587 -1.57 13.34 27.34
N THR A 588 -1.06 12.20 26.91
CA THR A 588 -1.23 11.68 25.55
C THR A 588 -1.68 10.24 25.59
N VAL A 589 -2.74 9.92 24.89
CA VAL A 589 -3.31 8.57 24.81
C VAL A 589 -3.47 8.17 23.34
N LEU A 590 -3.09 6.93 23.03
CA LEU A 590 -3.24 6.32 21.72
C LEU A 590 -4.25 5.17 21.82
N LEU A 591 -5.29 5.17 20.97
CA LEU A 591 -6.22 4.08 20.86
C LEU A 591 -5.88 3.21 19.65
N VAL A 592 -5.82 1.91 19.87
CA VAL A 592 -5.49 0.92 18.83
C VAL A 592 -6.50 -0.23 18.85
N ASP A 593 -6.59 -0.94 17.73
CA ASP A 593 -7.34 -2.19 17.60
C ASP A 593 -6.68 -3.13 16.58
N GLN A 594 -7.23 -4.32 16.41
CA GLN A 594 -6.76 -5.33 15.48
C GLN A 594 -6.93 -4.96 13.99
N PHE A 595 -7.52 -3.82 13.69
CA PHE A 595 -7.68 -3.30 12.33
C PHE A 595 -6.64 -2.24 11.97
N CYS A 596 -5.88 -1.73 12.94
CA CYS A 596 -4.70 -0.92 12.66
C CYS A 596 -3.62 -1.83 12.06
N PHE A 597 -3.37 -1.69 10.77
CA PHE A 597 -2.71 -2.64 9.89
C PHE A 597 -1.68 -1.91 9.03
N SER A 598 -0.53 -2.56 8.71
CA SER A 598 0.48 -2.02 7.79
C SER A 598 0.96 -0.61 8.20
N ALA A 599 0.87 0.40 7.35
CA ALA A 599 1.31 1.77 7.64
C ALA A 599 0.70 2.37 8.93
N CYS A 600 -0.56 2.02 9.28
CA CYS A 600 -1.14 2.37 10.57
C CYS A 600 -0.29 1.85 11.73
N GLU A 601 0.25 0.64 11.62
CA GLU A 601 1.10 0.05 12.66
C GLU A 601 2.43 0.77 12.82
N LEU A 602 3.02 1.27 11.71
CA LEU A 602 4.24 2.08 11.76
C LEU A 602 3.99 3.40 12.51
N ASP A 603 2.91 4.11 12.18
CA ASP A 603 2.54 5.32 12.90
C ASP A 603 2.16 5.04 14.37
N ALA A 604 1.41 3.97 14.65
CA ALA A 604 1.08 3.55 16.01
C ALA A 604 2.35 3.18 16.82
N TYR A 605 3.29 2.47 16.19
CA TYR A 605 4.59 2.17 16.82
C TYR A 605 5.36 3.44 17.14
N ALA A 606 5.51 4.32 16.17
CA ALA A 606 6.21 5.58 16.38
C ALA A 606 5.56 6.44 17.48
N LEU A 607 4.22 6.58 17.48
CA LEU A 607 3.48 7.27 18.53
C LEU A 607 3.67 6.62 19.89
N SER A 608 3.72 5.28 19.97
CA SER A 608 3.96 4.55 21.22
C SER A 608 5.34 4.83 21.83
N GLN A 609 6.31 5.27 21.03
CA GLN A 609 7.66 5.64 21.50
C GLN A 609 7.74 7.07 22.06
N VAL A 610 6.70 7.89 21.90
CA VAL A 610 6.63 9.24 22.45
C VAL A 610 6.59 9.17 23.99
N GLU A 611 7.47 9.93 24.68
CA GLU A 611 7.54 9.91 26.15
C GLU A 611 6.18 10.27 26.80
N GLY A 612 5.65 9.36 27.60
CA GLY A 612 4.37 9.56 28.30
C GLY A 612 3.12 9.18 27.51
N MET A 613 3.27 8.70 26.28
CA MET A 613 2.16 8.08 25.53
C MET A 613 1.65 6.83 26.27
N ILE A 614 0.33 6.67 26.34
CA ILE A 614 -0.33 5.50 26.93
C ILE A 614 -1.20 4.86 25.84
N VAL A 615 -0.90 3.63 25.50
CA VAL A 615 -1.65 2.86 24.48
C VAL A 615 -2.82 2.11 25.15
N ILE A 616 -4.02 2.25 24.62
CA ILE A 616 -5.24 1.58 25.12
C ILE A 616 -5.94 0.84 23.97
N GLY A 617 -6.37 -0.38 24.21
CA GLY A 617 -7.12 -1.19 23.25
C GLY A 617 -7.73 -2.43 23.86
N GLU A 618 -8.69 -3.07 23.18
CA GLU A 618 -9.15 -4.44 23.47
C GLU A 618 -8.25 -5.49 22.82
N PHE A 619 -7.47 -5.08 21.80
CA PHE A 619 -6.51 -5.90 21.09
C PHE A 619 -5.26 -5.07 20.78
N PRO A 620 -4.11 -5.71 20.52
CA PRO A 620 -2.99 -5.06 19.85
C PRO A 620 -3.40 -4.60 18.45
N THR A 621 -2.52 -3.83 17.78
CA THR A 621 -2.62 -3.65 16.34
C THR A 621 -2.48 -4.99 15.61
N ALA A 622 -2.81 -5.06 14.34
CA ALA A 622 -2.96 -6.32 13.59
C ALA A 622 -1.73 -7.25 13.65
N GLY A 623 -0.54 -6.71 13.81
CA GLY A 623 0.73 -7.47 13.75
C GLY A 623 1.02 -7.92 12.32
N VAL A 624 0.72 -7.06 11.35
CA VAL A 624 0.90 -7.31 9.92
C VAL A 624 1.73 -6.16 9.35
N GLU A 625 3.04 -6.33 9.37
CA GLU A 625 3.99 -5.32 8.94
C GLU A 625 5.07 -5.89 8.04
N ALA A 626 5.11 -5.43 6.80
CA ALA A 626 6.13 -5.75 5.80
C ALA A 626 6.05 -4.77 4.64
N GLU A 627 7.10 -4.69 3.85
CA GLU A 627 7.11 -3.98 2.59
C GLU A 627 6.49 -4.87 1.48
N THR A 628 5.51 -4.34 0.75
CA THR A 628 4.66 -5.08 -0.20
C THR A 628 4.67 -4.54 -1.63
N ALA A 629 5.44 -3.49 -1.91
CA ALA A 629 5.51 -2.89 -3.24
C ALA A 629 6.09 -3.86 -4.30
N ARG A 630 6.94 -4.78 -3.85
CA ARG A 630 7.54 -5.86 -4.67
C ARG A 630 6.87 -7.21 -4.39
N GLY A 631 7.20 -8.25 -5.16
CA GLY A 631 6.71 -9.62 -4.93
C GLY A 631 5.31 -9.88 -5.47
N LYS A 632 4.90 -9.18 -6.52
CA LYS A 632 3.62 -9.32 -7.20
C LYS A 632 3.74 -10.17 -8.46
N PHE A 633 2.73 -11.00 -8.72
CA PHE A 633 2.72 -11.97 -9.82
C PHE A 633 1.34 -12.02 -10.50
N ASP A 634 1.33 -11.90 -11.82
CA ASP A 634 0.18 -12.23 -12.64
C ASP A 634 0.25 -13.67 -13.12
N LEU A 635 -0.82 -14.40 -12.89
CA LEU A 635 -0.93 -15.83 -13.17
C LEU A 635 -2.03 -16.08 -14.22
N PRO A 636 -2.06 -17.29 -14.85
CA PRO A 636 -3.12 -17.63 -15.78
C PRO A 636 -4.52 -17.45 -15.17
N GLU A 637 -5.51 -17.20 -16.05
CA GLU A 637 -6.95 -17.07 -15.71
C GLU A 637 -7.30 -15.76 -14.98
N GLY A 638 -6.44 -14.75 -15.05
CA GLY A 638 -6.65 -13.46 -14.37
C GLY A 638 -6.53 -13.57 -12.86
N ILE A 639 -5.66 -14.44 -12.39
CA ILE A 639 -5.33 -14.58 -10.97
C ILE A 639 -4.07 -13.78 -10.69
N SER A 640 -4.09 -12.94 -9.66
CA SER A 640 -2.90 -12.25 -9.15
C SER A 640 -2.53 -12.78 -7.76
N PHE A 641 -1.23 -12.87 -7.49
CA PHE A 641 -0.71 -13.32 -6.21
C PHE A 641 0.38 -12.38 -5.73
N GLY A 642 0.37 -12.06 -4.44
CA GLY A 642 1.37 -11.19 -3.83
C GLY A 642 1.94 -11.78 -2.54
N VAL A 643 3.25 -11.56 -2.32
CA VAL A 643 3.92 -11.82 -1.04
C VAL A 643 4.80 -10.64 -0.70
N PRO A 644 4.94 -10.26 0.59
CA PRO A 644 5.92 -9.27 0.99
C PRO A 644 7.34 -9.82 0.77
N THR A 645 8.23 -8.96 0.27
CA THR A 645 9.63 -9.29 0.02
C THR A 645 10.59 -8.48 0.89
N GLY A 646 10.15 -7.34 1.43
CA GLY A 646 10.92 -6.52 2.35
C GLY A 646 10.45 -6.67 3.80
N ARG A 647 11.38 -6.55 4.75
CA ARG A 647 11.11 -6.63 6.19
C ARG A 647 11.89 -5.58 6.96
N PHE A 648 11.28 -5.01 7.98
CA PHE A 648 11.99 -4.09 8.89
C PHE A 648 12.61 -4.84 10.05
N VAL A 649 13.92 -4.63 10.26
CA VAL A 649 14.72 -5.29 11.30
C VAL A 649 15.23 -4.24 12.28
N LEU A 650 14.93 -4.41 13.57
CA LEU A 650 15.39 -3.53 14.63
C LEU A 650 16.88 -3.81 14.98
N GLU A 651 17.52 -2.90 15.72
CA GLU A 651 18.93 -3.03 16.14
C GLU A 651 19.24 -4.32 16.89
N ASP A 652 18.25 -4.89 17.59
CA ASP A 652 18.40 -6.17 18.32
C ASP A 652 18.19 -7.41 17.42
N SER A 653 18.00 -7.22 16.13
CA SER A 653 17.71 -8.22 15.12
C SER A 653 16.31 -8.85 15.23
N SER A 654 15.40 -8.26 15.97
CA SER A 654 13.99 -8.64 15.93
C SER A 654 13.29 -8.01 14.73
N ILE A 655 12.25 -8.69 14.24
CA ILE A 655 11.37 -8.15 13.20
C ILE A 655 10.44 -7.13 13.83
N LEU A 656 10.30 -5.95 13.20
CA LEU A 656 9.38 -4.92 13.65
C LEU A 656 7.94 -5.42 13.44
N LEU A 657 7.14 -5.37 14.49
CA LEU A 657 5.67 -5.55 14.54
C LEU A 657 5.12 -6.88 14.01
N GLU A 658 5.64 -7.44 12.93
CA GLU A 658 5.08 -8.64 12.28
C GLU A 658 4.87 -9.80 13.25
N GLY A 659 3.62 -10.29 13.32
CA GLY A 659 3.19 -11.35 14.23
C GLY A 659 2.94 -10.91 15.68
N GLN A 660 3.09 -9.62 16.00
CA GLN A 660 2.96 -9.09 17.36
C GLN A 660 2.07 -7.85 17.44
N GLY A 661 2.28 -6.86 16.55
CA GLY A 661 1.63 -5.55 16.62
C GLY A 661 2.10 -4.69 17.80
N VAL A 662 1.56 -3.47 17.88
CA VAL A 662 1.73 -2.56 19.03
C VAL A 662 0.80 -3.01 20.16
N GLN A 663 1.41 -3.35 21.29
CA GLN A 663 0.67 -3.86 22.44
C GLN A 663 0.06 -2.71 23.27
N PRO A 664 -1.19 -2.79 23.72
CA PRO A 664 -1.74 -1.81 24.63
C PRO A 664 -1.07 -1.87 26.01
N ASP A 665 -0.81 -0.71 26.62
CA ASP A 665 -0.41 -0.59 28.02
C ASP A 665 -1.58 -0.87 28.97
N ILE A 666 -2.78 -0.51 28.51
CA ILE A 666 -4.05 -0.81 29.19
C ILE A 666 -4.87 -1.69 28.24
N ASP A 667 -4.84 -2.97 28.52
CA ASP A 667 -5.61 -4.00 27.84
C ASP A 667 -7.01 -4.10 28.46
N LEU A 668 -8.04 -3.91 27.64
CA LEU A 668 -9.44 -3.90 28.08
C LEU A 668 -10.10 -5.24 27.78
N ASP A 669 -10.71 -5.83 28.81
CA ASP A 669 -11.43 -7.10 28.68
C ASP A 669 -12.66 -6.97 27.73
N VAL A 670 -12.80 -7.91 26.79
CA VAL A 670 -14.00 -8.08 25.95
C VAL A 670 -15.08 -8.79 26.76
N THR A 671 -15.98 -8.02 27.35
CA THR A 671 -17.03 -8.52 28.28
C THR A 671 -18.43 -8.42 27.68
N TYR A 672 -19.41 -9.08 28.33
CA TYR A 672 -20.81 -8.95 27.94
C TYR A 672 -21.30 -7.50 28.02
N GLU A 673 -20.83 -6.77 29.01
CA GLU A 673 -21.19 -5.37 29.26
C GLU A 673 -20.51 -4.46 28.21
N SER A 674 -19.24 -4.72 27.85
CA SER A 674 -18.51 -3.88 26.87
C SER A 674 -19.10 -4.01 25.46
N VAL A 675 -19.34 -5.24 24.99
CA VAL A 675 -19.83 -5.49 23.60
C VAL A 675 -21.29 -5.05 23.37
N LEU A 676 -22.05 -4.80 24.43
CA LEU A 676 -23.45 -4.34 24.36
C LEU A 676 -23.62 -2.90 24.87
N SER A 677 -22.53 -2.22 25.19
CA SER A 677 -22.58 -0.82 25.59
C SER A 677 -23.01 0.06 24.42
N ASP A 678 -23.86 1.05 24.69
CA ASP A 678 -24.16 2.14 23.75
C ASP A 678 -23.04 3.21 23.75
N GLU A 679 -22.07 3.10 24.68
CA GLU A 679 -20.93 4.00 24.86
C GLU A 679 -19.66 3.29 24.39
N ASP A 680 -18.73 4.02 23.76
CA ASP A 680 -17.42 3.53 23.36
C ASP A 680 -16.53 3.33 24.60
N VAL A 681 -16.45 2.09 25.08
CA VAL A 681 -15.75 1.76 26.33
C VAL A 681 -14.23 2.01 26.25
N VAL A 682 -13.64 1.95 25.07
CA VAL A 682 -12.21 2.23 24.85
C VAL A 682 -11.96 3.74 24.95
N LEU A 683 -12.80 4.55 24.30
CA LEU A 683 -12.73 6.00 24.40
C LEU A 683 -13.01 6.49 25.84
N GLU A 684 -13.98 5.90 26.53
CA GLU A 684 -14.25 6.22 27.94
C GLU A 684 -13.05 5.92 28.84
N ALA A 685 -12.35 4.80 28.62
CA ALA A 685 -11.12 4.47 29.34
C ALA A 685 -10.00 5.48 29.06
N ALA A 686 -9.91 5.98 27.83
CA ALA A 686 -8.96 7.02 27.47
C ALA A 686 -9.27 8.37 28.13
N LEU A 687 -10.55 8.77 28.14
CA LEU A 687 -11.00 9.97 28.85
C LEU A 687 -10.68 9.88 30.33
N ASP A 688 -10.95 8.74 30.98
CA ASP A 688 -10.61 8.49 32.39
C ASP A 688 -9.08 8.64 32.62
N GLU A 689 -8.23 8.19 31.68
CA GLU A 689 -6.77 8.27 31.81
C GLU A 689 -6.27 9.71 31.67
N VAL A 690 -6.85 10.51 30.78
CA VAL A 690 -6.51 11.95 30.65
C VAL A 690 -6.79 12.70 31.94
N PHE A 691 -7.80 12.32 32.72
CA PHE A 691 -8.18 12.97 34.00
C PHE A 691 -7.49 12.40 35.24
N ARG A 692 -6.67 11.37 35.13
CA ARG A 692 -5.88 10.82 36.24
C ARG A 692 -4.61 11.62 36.48
#